data_94dda31c96d1a56f42ae46d579f451f4
#
_entry.id   94dda31c96d1a56f42ae46d579f451f4
#
_cell.length_a   1.000
_cell.length_b   1.000
_cell.length_c   1.000
_cell.angle_alpha   90.00
_cell.angle_beta   90.00
_cell.angle_gamma   90.00
#
_symmetry.space_group_name_H-M   'P 1'
#
loop_
_entity.id
_entity.type
_entity.pdbx_description
1 polymer ?
#
loop_
_entity_poly.entity_id
_entity_poly.type
_entity_poly.pdbx_seq_one_letter_code
_entity_poly.pdbx_strand_id
1 'polypeptide(L)'
;MQPRGKWFPTLTIYLAIALGGCKDDRGGAGSDAGYSQPRTLITQSSDLAAAIPPATPLIRKPLPVSRSAQIEEVVSASNDPALVSGNDVLVEVLVSNPMDAVADVLVTLNGVDVTSEFDLRTQHRIIGLVSGLEIGENTIIASSRTNPSSSAQLIVRNHPSSGPIFSGPHLQPWICAQPSPTTVTVVNPASGDSAEAEARVSGLSNLPDSDCNIPQEVSYYYQPASISGYCRPDTHSPNACFIPFDVANPPLDNEIARFKNDRGDTVRKILAVERGALNRGMYYLMVYHDPEKPHHPAQPQKGWNNKLILNFGGNIWGGRYQIPSSGYFPDPVVLALHAGYMFVNTTLNDYRNNFNHAVGAEALMMLKERIVETYGPIRYTVGIGAKGGSTAALSVAGSYPGLINGLVVSESTADELTMRIEASECALFSGPGGYLSTIPSDEQDELALSFSGHFAASNCVNLNQDYHLWGARPGFATNCGEIFPSSLVFHPTENPGGVRCSHVEHNVNMLGSSAYPDGVTRANQPLDNVGVQYGLMALRRGTISPERFVHLNENIGQHDGDFSRVPGVRRNEAKVEALERAYRSGMVTNGRHLASVAIIDMRPSEQAWSNTLSWRVLPLRKRLTDANGRYDNHIIWAYSSISPPQINAFTAMDRWLETVEADDTDRSNAEKVAAAKPTDVTDQCLTKFDLEIIDIGWGSQDCPVKFGMSPRQVAGGPLAEDVLKCQLKPLVLESDDYTLIENGAAIVFTSEQRVRLKSVFAEGVCDWTKPGVGQQASPGWMSFADGPDGKPLELTSYGPGEK
;
A
#
# COMPACT_ATOMS: atom_id res chain seq x y z
N MET A 1 -70.31 8.85 -27.70
CA MET A 1 -69.46 7.68 -27.97
C MET A 1 -68.25 7.77 -27.05
N GLN A 2 -68.25 6.98 -25.97
CA GLN A 2 -67.09 6.84 -25.05
C GLN A 2 -66.04 5.94 -25.68
N PRO A 3 -64.78 6.04 -25.26
CA PRO A 3 -64.06 4.87 -24.84
C PRO A 3 -63.42 4.94 -23.44
N ARG A 4 -63.38 3.77 -22.89
CA ARG A 4 -63.09 3.29 -21.57
C ARG A 4 -61.67 3.59 -21.10
N GLY A 5 -61.55 4.02 -19.82
CA GLY A 5 -60.34 4.07 -19.06
C GLY A 5 -59.78 2.69 -18.71
N LYS A 6 -58.44 2.59 -18.60
CA LYS A 6 -57.76 1.49 -17.91
C LYS A 6 -57.08 2.04 -16.65
N TRP A 7 -57.49 1.47 -15.58
CA TRP A 7 -56.84 1.66 -14.23
C TRP A 7 -55.53 0.92 -14.21
N PHE A 8 -54.52 1.60 -13.70
CA PHE A 8 -53.29 0.97 -13.19
C PHE A 8 -53.30 1.04 -11.66
N PRO A 9 -53.05 -0.07 -10.93
CA PRO A 9 -52.97 -0.06 -9.50
C PRO A 9 -51.57 0.51 -9.03
N THR A 10 -51.65 1.42 -8.09
CA THR A 10 -50.55 1.95 -7.32
C THR A 10 -49.90 0.83 -6.52
N LEU A 11 -48.66 0.48 -6.82
CA LEU A 11 -47.91 -0.51 -6.05
C LEU A 11 -47.17 0.25 -4.94
N THR A 12 -47.67 0.23 -3.74
CA THR A 12 -47.00 0.71 -2.53
C THR A 12 -45.93 -0.33 -2.17
N ILE A 13 -44.64 0.00 -2.41
CA ILE A 13 -43.53 -0.85 -1.98
C ILE A 13 -43.20 -0.49 -0.53
N TYR A 14 -43.57 -1.36 0.37
CA TYR A 14 -43.01 -1.39 1.73
C TYR A 14 -41.56 -1.83 1.65
N LEU A 15 -40.65 -0.93 2.03
CA LEU A 15 -39.22 -1.26 2.16
C LEU A 15 -39.05 -2.02 3.47
N ALA A 16 -39.09 -3.36 3.40
CA ALA A 16 -38.64 -4.21 4.47
C ALA A 16 -37.12 -4.28 4.41
N ILE A 17 -36.43 -3.61 5.34
CA ILE A 17 -34.98 -3.77 5.53
C ILE A 17 -34.77 -5.17 6.12
N ALA A 18 -34.55 -6.15 5.27
CA ALA A 18 -33.99 -7.41 5.68
C ALA A 18 -32.47 -7.23 5.77
N LEU A 19 -31.90 -7.36 6.95
CA LEU A 19 -30.48 -7.58 7.20
C LEU A 19 -30.10 -8.95 6.61
N GLY A 20 -29.90 -8.98 5.30
CA GLY A 20 -29.34 -10.12 4.58
C GLY A 20 -28.01 -9.66 3.98
N GLY A 21 -26.93 -10.35 4.34
CA GLY A 21 -25.59 -10.05 3.87
C GLY A 21 -25.55 -9.93 2.34
N CYS A 22 -25.05 -8.82 1.86
CA CYS A 22 -24.79 -8.61 0.43
C CYS A 22 -23.75 -9.61 -0.03
N LYS A 23 -24.23 -10.66 -0.72
CA LYS A 23 -23.39 -11.34 -1.71
C LYS A 23 -23.29 -10.40 -2.90
N ASP A 24 -22.13 -9.84 -3.09
CA ASP A 24 -21.80 -9.08 -4.28
C ASP A 24 -21.61 -10.05 -5.46
N ASP A 25 -22.68 -10.32 -6.19
CA ASP A 25 -22.65 -11.00 -7.50
C ASP A 25 -22.41 -9.99 -8.63
N ARG A 26 -21.53 -8.99 -8.45
CA ARG A 26 -21.10 -8.13 -9.56
C ARG A 26 -19.60 -8.07 -9.59
N GLY A 27 -19.06 -8.75 -10.60
CA GLY A 27 -17.67 -8.87 -11.01
C GLY A 27 -16.76 -7.67 -10.75
N GLY A 28 -16.39 -7.49 -9.50
CA GLY A 28 -15.20 -6.81 -9.09
C GLY A 28 -14.23 -7.89 -8.63
N ALA A 29 -13.01 -7.88 -9.11
CA ALA A 29 -11.97 -8.77 -8.66
C ALA A 29 -11.80 -8.62 -7.14
N GLY A 30 -12.36 -9.52 -6.38
CA GLY A 30 -12.45 -9.46 -4.93
C GLY A 30 -13.68 -10.16 -4.39
N SER A 31 -14.27 -11.09 -5.16
CA SER A 31 -15.26 -11.97 -4.58
C SER A 31 -14.58 -12.79 -3.48
N ASP A 32 -15.07 -12.66 -2.27
CA ASP A 32 -15.02 -13.73 -1.29
C ASP A 32 -15.67 -14.98 -1.93
N ALA A 33 -14.90 -15.65 -2.81
CA ALA A 33 -15.11 -17.07 -2.99
C ALA A 33 -14.93 -17.61 -1.58
N GLY A 34 -16.05 -17.95 -0.96
CA GLY A 34 -16.05 -18.52 0.35
C GLY A 34 -14.91 -19.50 0.43
N TYR A 35 -14.02 -19.31 1.40
CA TYR A 35 -13.03 -20.29 1.76
C TYR A 35 -13.81 -21.57 2.10
N SER A 36 -14.18 -22.34 1.07
CA SER A 36 -14.37 -23.75 1.26
C SER A 36 -13.01 -24.23 1.73
N GLN A 37 -12.93 -24.58 3.00
CA GLN A 37 -11.74 -25.12 3.63
C GLN A 37 -11.04 -26.01 2.61
N PRO A 38 -9.71 -25.88 2.45
CA PRO A 38 -8.98 -26.85 1.67
C PRO A 38 -9.31 -28.21 2.28
N ARG A 39 -10.16 -28.98 1.61
CA ARG A 39 -10.35 -30.35 1.98
C ARG A 39 -9.00 -31.01 1.85
N THR A 40 -8.39 -31.29 3.01
CA THR A 40 -7.49 -32.41 3.26
C THR A 40 -6.73 -32.93 2.04
N LEU A 41 -5.72 -32.18 1.58
CA LEU A 41 -4.61 -32.73 0.80
C LEU A 41 -3.28 -32.50 1.52
N ILE A 42 -3.31 -32.05 2.77
CA ILE A 42 -2.12 -31.81 3.60
C ILE A 42 -2.22 -32.62 4.90
N THR A 43 -2.67 -33.87 4.83
CA THR A 43 -2.61 -34.78 5.98
C THR A 43 -1.40 -35.72 5.93
N GLN A 44 -0.43 -35.45 5.05
CA GLN A 44 0.85 -36.18 5.04
C GLN A 44 2.05 -35.28 4.77
N SER A 45 2.03 -34.03 5.25
CA SER A 45 3.09 -33.10 4.90
C SER A 45 4.05 -32.75 6.03
N SER A 46 4.09 -33.45 7.12
CA SER A 46 5.24 -33.33 8.05
C SER A 46 6.57 -33.71 7.40
N ASP A 47 6.54 -34.45 6.27
CA ASP A 47 7.73 -34.89 5.56
C ASP A 47 7.98 -34.15 4.22
N LEU A 48 7.08 -33.24 3.78
CA LEU A 48 7.19 -32.53 2.49
C LEU A 48 7.57 -31.06 2.62
N ALA A 49 7.65 -30.50 3.81
CA ALA A 49 8.29 -29.20 4.04
C ALA A 49 9.81 -29.43 4.00
N ALA A 50 10.36 -29.62 2.81
CA ALA A 50 11.80 -29.55 2.66
C ALA A 50 12.20 -28.11 2.97
N ALA A 51 12.99 -27.91 4.03
CA ALA A 51 13.76 -26.69 4.17
C ALA A 51 14.50 -26.46 2.84
N ILE A 52 14.68 -25.19 2.44
CA ILE A 52 15.60 -24.88 1.32
C ILE A 52 16.89 -25.64 1.62
N PRO A 53 17.35 -26.51 0.73
CA PRO A 53 18.55 -27.30 1.04
C PRO A 53 19.66 -26.33 1.41
N PRO A 54 20.40 -26.57 2.48
CA PRO A 54 21.52 -25.71 2.85
C PRO A 54 22.40 -25.51 1.64
N ALA A 55 22.84 -24.28 1.42
CA ALA A 55 23.72 -23.94 0.31
C ALA A 55 24.84 -24.96 0.21
N THR A 56 24.93 -25.66 -0.92
CA THR A 56 26.04 -26.60 -1.10
C THR A 56 27.33 -25.78 -1.14
N PRO A 57 28.25 -25.94 -0.19
CA PRO A 57 29.48 -25.16 -0.17
C PRO A 57 30.15 -25.25 -1.55
N LEU A 58 30.42 -24.11 -2.15
CA LEU A 58 31.25 -24.07 -3.35
C LEU A 58 32.53 -24.82 -3.01
N ILE A 59 32.91 -25.82 -3.82
CA ILE A 59 34.10 -26.69 -3.53
C ILE A 59 35.29 -25.78 -3.40
N ARG A 60 35.71 -25.47 -2.16
CA ARG A 60 36.94 -24.73 -1.90
C ARG A 60 38.11 -25.63 -2.25
N LYS A 61 38.79 -25.33 -3.35
CA LYS A 61 40.17 -25.73 -3.43
C LYS A 61 40.95 -24.82 -2.47
N PRO A 62 41.66 -25.36 -1.48
CA PRO A 62 42.55 -24.56 -0.66
C PRO A 62 43.56 -23.87 -1.59
N LEU A 63 43.41 -22.57 -1.72
CA LEU A 63 44.44 -21.78 -2.42
C LEU A 63 45.60 -21.62 -1.45
N PRO A 64 46.86 -21.80 -1.91
CA PRO A 64 48.02 -21.53 -1.06
C PRO A 64 48.00 -20.03 -0.69
N VAL A 65 48.14 -19.73 0.60
CA VAL A 65 48.27 -18.36 1.10
C VAL A 65 49.61 -17.82 0.56
N SER A 66 49.58 -17.00 -0.47
CA SER A 66 50.78 -16.45 -1.10
C SER A 66 50.99 -14.98 -0.72
N ARG A 67 49.96 -14.27 -0.19
CA ARG A 67 50.01 -12.85 0.16
C ARG A 67 49.04 -12.56 1.31
N SER A 68 49.35 -11.51 2.10
CA SER A 68 48.43 -10.99 3.12
C SER A 68 47.25 -10.30 2.44
N ALA A 69 46.05 -10.53 2.96
CA ALA A 69 44.83 -9.86 2.53
C ALA A 69 44.91 -8.36 2.86
N GLN A 70 44.56 -7.54 1.91
CA GLN A 70 44.35 -6.10 2.12
C GLN A 70 42.84 -5.85 2.22
N ILE A 71 42.30 -5.83 3.44
CA ILE A 71 40.87 -5.60 3.69
C ILE A 71 40.58 -4.13 3.49
N GLU A 72 39.65 -3.81 2.62
CA GLU A 72 39.20 -2.41 2.38
C GLU A 72 37.94 -2.09 3.17
N GLU A 73 36.93 -2.95 3.07
CA GLU A 73 35.61 -2.67 3.60
C GLU A 73 34.87 -3.96 3.95
N VAL A 74 33.96 -3.87 4.91
CA VAL A 74 32.97 -4.89 5.26
C VAL A 74 31.60 -4.20 5.21
N VAL A 75 30.68 -4.71 4.36
CA VAL A 75 29.38 -4.09 4.14
C VAL A 75 28.26 -5.12 4.30
N SER A 76 27.09 -4.65 4.74
CA SER A 76 25.87 -5.42 4.62
C SER A 76 25.36 -5.41 3.19
N ALA A 77 25.01 -6.57 2.66
CA ALA A 77 24.51 -6.74 1.30
C ALA A 77 22.99 -7.03 1.25
N SER A 78 22.35 -7.29 2.39
CA SER A 78 20.91 -7.60 2.46
C SER A 78 20.06 -6.42 2.87
N ASN A 79 20.51 -5.60 3.83
CA ASN A 79 19.78 -4.45 4.35
C ASN A 79 20.75 -3.39 4.86
N ASP A 80 20.24 -2.20 5.23
CA ASP A 80 21.01 -1.23 5.99
C ASP A 80 21.44 -1.85 7.34
N PRO A 81 22.69 -1.69 7.79
CA PRO A 81 23.17 -2.31 9.02
C PRO A 81 22.37 -1.97 10.27
N ALA A 82 21.67 -0.83 10.29
CA ALA A 82 20.81 -0.42 11.40
C ALA A 82 19.42 -1.09 11.40
N LEU A 83 19.04 -1.76 10.32
CA LEU A 83 17.68 -2.26 10.08
C LEU A 83 17.61 -3.78 9.86
N VAL A 84 18.70 -4.50 10.14
CA VAL A 84 18.78 -5.96 9.98
C VAL A 84 17.81 -6.67 10.91
N SER A 85 17.21 -7.77 10.46
CA SER A 85 16.23 -8.55 11.21
C SER A 85 16.39 -10.06 10.96
N GLY A 86 15.88 -10.88 11.87
CA GLY A 86 15.78 -12.34 11.62
C GLY A 86 16.98 -13.18 12.07
N ASN A 87 17.99 -12.60 12.72
CA ASN A 87 19.19 -13.25 13.25
C ASN A 87 20.27 -13.62 12.24
N ASP A 88 20.17 -13.14 10.99
CA ASP A 88 21.18 -13.31 9.95
C ASP A 88 21.36 -12.03 9.13
N VAL A 89 22.47 -11.94 8.40
CA VAL A 89 22.78 -10.82 7.52
C VAL A 89 23.74 -11.31 6.42
N LEU A 90 23.45 -10.94 5.17
CA LEU A 90 24.38 -11.19 4.07
C LEU A 90 25.48 -10.13 4.08
N VAL A 91 26.73 -10.55 4.25
CA VAL A 91 27.90 -9.67 4.40
C VAL A 91 28.84 -9.84 3.24
N GLU A 92 29.34 -8.73 2.73
CA GLU A 92 30.38 -8.69 1.71
C GLU A 92 31.66 -8.06 2.25
N VAL A 93 32.81 -8.69 1.99
CA VAL A 93 34.15 -8.18 2.32
C VAL A 93 34.89 -7.83 1.05
N LEU A 94 35.35 -6.59 0.93
CA LEU A 94 36.17 -6.08 -0.16
C LEU A 94 37.65 -6.24 0.15
N VAL A 95 38.41 -6.80 -0.80
CA VAL A 95 39.83 -7.05 -0.68
C VAL A 95 40.53 -6.44 -1.89
N SER A 96 41.46 -5.49 -1.71
CA SER A 96 42.09 -4.75 -2.80
C SER A 96 43.14 -5.55 -3.58
N ASN A 97 43.61 -6.65 -3.03
CA ASN A 97 44.62 -7.48 -3.69
C ASN A 97 44.04 -8.78 -4.28
N PRO A 98 44.79 -9.47 -5.18
CA PRO A 98 44.24 -10.59 -5.97
C PRO A 98 43.69 -11.77 -5.17
N MET A 99 42.95 -12.65 -5.84
CA MET A 99 42.28 -13.87 -5.34
C MET A 99 43.11 -14.77 -4.41
N ASP A 100 44.45 -14.80 -4.56
CA ASP A 100 45.36 -15.58 -3.72
C ASP A 100 45.43 -15.09 -2.27
N ALA A 101 44.98 -13.86 -2.00
CA ALA A 101 44.90 -13.33 -0.65
C ALA A 101 43.62 -13.70 0.09
N VAL A 102 42.56 -14.15 -0.59
CA VAL A 102 41.26 -14.49 0.04
C VAL A 102 41.40 -15.58 1.10
N ALA A 103 42.30 -16.55 0.93
CA ALA A 103 42.58 -17.59 1.90
C ALA A 103 43.15 -17.06 3.24
N ASP A 104 43.67 -15.82 3.26
CA ASP A 104 44.22 -15.15 4.42
C ASP A 104 43.15 -14.36 5.22
N VAL A 105 41.92 -14.24 4.69
CA VAL A 105 40.83 -13.50 5.37
C VAL A 105 40.29 -14.30 6.54
N LEU A 106 40.14 -13.64 7.68
CA LEU A 106 39.45 -14.11 8.88
C LEU A 106 38.24 -13.21 9.09
N VAL A 107 37.05 -13.77 9.19
CA VAL A 107 35.83 -13.05 9.55
C VAL A 107 35.32 -13.53 10.90
N THR A 108 35.01 -12.61 11.80
CA THR A 108 34.47 -12.94 13.11
C THR A 108 33.18 -12.19 13.37
N LEU A 109 32.19 -12.85 14.01
CA LEU A 109 30.97 -12.28 14.60
C LEU A 109 31.14 -12.26 16.12
N ASN A 110 31.08 -11.09 16.75
CA ASN A 110 31.25 -10.93 18.20
C ASN A 110 32.47 -11.68 18.75
N GLY A 111 33.55 -11.77 17.94
CA GLY A 111 34.78 -12.50 18.28
C GLY A 111 34.81 -14.00 17.96
N VAL A 112 33.70 -14.57 17.46
CA VAL A 112 33.61 -15.98 17.02
C VAL A 112 33.95 -16.07 15.52
N ASP A 113 34.85 -17.01 15.14
CA ASP A 113 35.24 -17.23 13.74
C ASP A 113 34.06 -17.80 12.91
N VAL A 114 33.58 -17.02 11.95
CA VAL A 114 32.52 -17.37 10.98
C VAL A 114 33.03 -17.41 9.54
N THR A 115 34.34 -17.49 9.35
CA THR A 115 34.96 -17.47 8.02
C THR A 115 34.46 -18.60 7.12
N SER A 116 34.02 -19.70 7.71
CA SER A 116 33.46 -20.84 6.94
C SER A 116 32.20 -20.48 6.16
N GLU A 117 31.48 -19.47 6.53
CA GLU A 117 30.23 -19.02 5.86
C GLU A 117 30.51 -18.18 4.60
N PHE A 118 31.78 -17.82 4.35
CA PHE A 118 32.16 -16.92 3.26
C PHE A 118 32.72 -17.67 2.05
N ASP A 119 32.20 -17.32 0.88
CA ASP A 119 32.63 -17.81 -0.43
C ASP A 119 33.07 -16.65 -1.36
N LEU A 120 33.86 -16.99 -2.37
CA LEU A 120 34.35 -16.04 -3.35
C LEU A 120 33.22 -15.62 -4.31
N ARG A 121 32.89 -14.32 -4.35
CA ARG A 121 31.92 -13.75 -5.30
C ARG A 121 32.60 -13.28 -6.58
N THR A 122 33.68 -12.53 -6.45
CA THR A 122 34.51 -12.01 -7.55
C THR A 122 36.00 -12.05 -7.16
N GLN A 123 36.89 -11.55 -8.02
CA GLN A 123 38.35 -11.52 -7.74
C GLN A 123 38.71 -10.72 -6.48
N HIS A 124 37.83 -9.77 -6.05
CA HIS A 124 38.10 -8.84 -4.95
C HIS A 124 37.00 -8.86 -3.88
N ARG A 125 35.98 -9.73 -3.98
CA ARG A 125 34.85 -9.76 -3.06
C ARG A 125 34.56 -11.17 -2.62
N ILE A 126 34.48 -11.36 -1.30
CA ILE A 126 33.92 -12.55 -0.68
C ILE A 126 32.58 -12.18 -0.03
N ILE A 127 31.65 -13.11 0.00
CA ILE A 127 30.31 -12.92 0.50
C ILE A 127 29.90 -14.13 1.35
N GLY A 128 29.24 -13.87 2.46
CA GLY A 128 28.76 -14.93 3.38
C GLY A 128 27.48 -14.52 4.07
N LEU A 129 26.60 -15.49 4.33
CA LEU A 129 25.45 -15.31 5.20
C LEU A 129 25.88 -15.57 6.64
N VAL A 130 26.01 -14.50 7.42
CA VAL A 130 26.41 -14.57 8.84
C VAL A 130 25.15 -14.76 9.66
N SER A 131 25.01 -15.92 10.29
CA SER A 131 23.88 -16.27 11.17
C SER A 131 24.28 -16.24 12.64
N GLY A 132 23.28 -16.20 13.53
CA GLY A 132 23.48 -16.21 14.97
C GLY A 132 23.71 -14.82 15.56
N LEU A 133 23.18 -13.77 14.91
CA LEU A 133 23.15 -12.42 15.46
C LEU A 133 22.31 -12.38 16.75
N GLU A 134 22.81 -11.73 17.78
CA GLU A 134 22.04 -11.40 18.97
C GLU A 134 21.11 -10.22 18.71
N ILE A 135 19.99 -10.11 19.42
CA ILE A 135 19.14 -8.93 19.34
C ILE A 135 19.91 -7.70 19.87
N GLY A 136 19.92 -6.64 19.08
CA GLY A 136 20.73 -5.45 19.36
C GLY A 136 22.00 -5.38 18.51
N GLU A 137 23.03 -4.75 19.04
CA GLU A 137 24.28 -4.50 18.31
C GLU A 137 25.17 -5.74 18.23
N ASN A 138 25.65 -6.02 17.02
CA ASN A 138 26.61 -7.08 16.72
C ASN A 138 27.80 -6.49 15.97
N THR A 139 28.98 -7.03 16.20
CA THR A 139 30.21 -6.58 15.55
C THR A 139 30.76 -7.66 14.63
N ILE A 140 30.86 -7.36 13.34
CA ILE A 140 31.49 -8.23 12.35
C ILE A 140 32.83 -7.62 11.97
N ILE A 141 33.93 -8.37 12.11
CA ILE A 141 35.27 -7.92 11.77
C ILE A 141 35.88 -8.86 10.73
N ALA A 142 36.31 -8.30 9.61
CA ALA A 142 37.19 -8.98 8.68
C ALA A 142 38.63 -8.51 8.88
N SER A 143 39.59 -9.44 8.92
CA SER A 143 41.01 -9.16 9.11
C SER A 143 41.89 -10.12 8.34
N SER A 144 43.12 -9.74 8.05
CA SER A 144 44.14 -10.62 7.50
C SER A 144 44.73 -11.48 8.62
N ARG A 145 44.82 -12.81 8.44
CA ARG A 145 45.44 -13.75 9.40
C ARG A 145 46.94 -13.49 9.53
N THR A 146 47.59 -13.10 8.47
CA THR A 146 49.05 -12.85 8.43
C THR A 146 49.42 -11.40 8.75
N ASN A 147 48.51 -10.44 8.58
CA ASN A 147 48.66 -9.02 8.93
C ASN A 147 47.41 -8.47 9.62
N PRO A 148 47.21 -8.71 10.91
CA PRO A 148 45.98 -8.26 11.62
C PRO A 148 45.72 -6.74 11.63
N SER A 149 46.73 -5.92 11.26
CA SER A 149 46.49 -4.48 11.09
C SER A 149 45.69 -4.13 9.82
N SER A 150 45.60 -5.06 8.87
CA SER A 150 44.68 -4.95 7.73
C SER A 150 43.32 -5.53 8.17
N SER A 151 42.41 -4.67 8.61
CA SER A 151 41.09 -5.06 9.09
C SER A 151 40.05 -3.97 8.86
N ALA A 152 38.80 -4.38 8.67
CA ALA A 152 37.62 -3.51 8.63
C ALA A 152 36.52 -4.08 9.52
N GLN A 153 35.62 -3.24 9.99
CA GLN A 153 34.56 -3.58 10.93
C GLN A 153 33.22 -3.09 10.39
N LEU A 154 32.18 -3.89 10.61
CA LEU A 154 30.78 -3.54 10.41
C LEU A 154 30.03 -3.73 11.73
N ILE A 155 29.30 -2.71 12.16
CA ILE A 155 28.36 -2.82 13.28
C ILE A 155 26.97 -3.01 12.69
N VAL A 156 26.31 -4.08 13.10
CA VAL A 156 24.96 -4.45 12.65
C VAL A 156 24.02 -4.46 13.84
N ARG A 157 22.88 -3.80 13.70
CA ARG A 157 21.80 -3.87 14.69
C ARG A 157 20.73 -4.84 14.22
N ASN A 158 20.62 -5.95 14.93
CA ASN A 158 19.62 -6.97 14.66
C ASN A 158 18.33 -6.73 15.43
N HIS A 159 17.19 -6.86 14.75
CA HIS A 159 15.84 -6.70 15.28
C HIS A 159 15.07 -8.02 15.23
N PRO A 160 14.03 -8.20 16.08
CA PRO A 160 13.16 -9.38 16.00
C PRO A 160 12.44 -9.47 14.65
N SER A 161 12.25 -10.69 14.15
CA SER A 161 11.45 -10.94 12.93
C SER A 161 9.97 -10.55 13.08
N SER A 162 9.48 -10.46 14.33
CA SER A 162 8.14 -9.95 14.63
C SER A 162 8.03 -8.42 14.49
N GLY A 163 9.13 -7.69 14.42
CA GLY A 163 9.15 -6.23 14.53
C GLY A 163 8.78 -5.75 15.95
N PRO A 164 8.45 -4.48 16.15
CA PRO A 164 8.65 -3.42 15.17
C PRO A 164 10.12 -2.97 15.10
N ILE A 165 10.54 -2.44 13.97
CA ILE A 165 11.86 -1.85 13.77
C ILE A 165 11.77 -0.32 13.81
N PHE A 166 10.97 0.25 12.89
CA PHE A 166 10.76 1.70 12.80
C PHE A 166 9.29 2.11 12.77
N SER A 167 8.34 1.18 12.55
CA SER A 167 6.92 1.51 12.42
C SER A 167 6.25 1.94 13.73
N GLY A 168 6.94 1.78 14.88
CA GLY A 168 6.41 2.07 16.20
C GLY A 168 5.59 0.92 16.79
N PRO A 169 5.02 1.11 18.01
CA PRO A 169 4.36 0.03 18.73
C PRO A 169 3.26 -0.64 17.92
N HIS A 170 3.23 -1.96 17.93
CA HIS A 170 2.20 -2.74 17.26
C HIS A 170 0.81 -2.50 17.85
N LEU A 171 -0.20 -2.41 17.00
CA LEU A 171 -1.60 -2.33 17.42
C LEU A 171 -2.01 -3.57 18.21
N GLN A 172 -2.73 -3.36 19.30
CA GLN A 172 -3.30 -4.42 20.13
C GLN A 172 -4.82 -4.20 20.28
N PRO A 173 -5.62 -5.27 20.47
CA PRO A 173 -5.25 -6.67 20.30
C PRO A 173 -5.06 -7.06 18.83
N TRP A 174 -4.37 -8.18 18.61
CA TRP A 174 -4.11 -8.76 17.29
C TRP A 174 -4.32 -10.28 17.34
N ILE A 175 -4.98 -10.87 16.35
CA ILE A 175 -5.30 -12.30 16.31
C ILE A 175 -4.30 -13.01 15.39
N CYS A 176 -3.49 -13.92 15.95
CA CYS A 176 -2.57 -14.74 15.17
C CYS A 176 -3.32 -15.84 14.42
N ALA A 177 -2.90 -16.12 13.17
CA ALA A 177 -3.40 -17.26 12.41
C ALA A 177 -2.93 -18.57 13.03
N GLN A 178 -3.69 -19.66 12.83
CA GLN A 178 -3.45 -20.96 13.44
C GLN A 178 -3.28 -22.03 12.35
N PRO A 179 -2.57 -23.13 12.58
CA PRO A 179 -2.36 -24.19 11.58
C PRO A 179 -3.65 -24.93 11.21
N SER A 180 -4.65 -24.90 12.08
CA SER A 180 -5.96 -25.55 11.89
C SER A 180 -7.09 -24.68 12.43
N PRO A 181 -8.35 -24.89 11.99
CA PRO A 181 -9.48 -24.19 12.55
C PRO A 181 -9.54 -24.33 14.07
N THR A 182 -9.47 -23.20 14.77
CA THR A 182 -9.50 -23.15 16.24
C THR A 182 -10.01 -21.82 16.73
N THR A 183 -10.51 -21.84 17.95
CA THR A 183 -10.95 -20.62 18.67
C THR A 183 -9.82 -20.14 19.56
N VAL A 184 -9.59 -18.84 19.56
CA VAL A 184 -8.59 -18.17 20.41
C VAL A 184 -9.25 -17.10 21.25
N THR A 185 -8.75 -16.89 22.47
CA THR A 185 -9.22 -15.84 23.36
C THR A 185 -8.54 -14.52 22.98
N VAL A 186 -9.34 -13.51 22.64
CA VAL A 186 -8.89 -12.15 22.35
C VAL A 186 -9.13 -11.30 23.60
N VAL A 187 -8.07 -10.61 24.07
CA VAL A 187 -8.14 -9.72 25.24
C VAL A 187 -7.95 -8.27 24.80
N ASN A 188 -8.87 -7.38 25.21
CA ASN A 188 -8.67 -5.93 25.08
C ASN A 188 -7.69 -5.47 26.18
N PRO A 189 -6.46 -5.05 25.87
CA PRO A 189 -5.49 -4.70 26.90
C PRO A 189 -5.85 -3.44 27.67
N ALA A 190 -6.76 -2.60 27.14
CA ALA A 190 -7.16 -1.36 27.80
C ALA A 190 -8.24 -1.57 28.88
N SER A 191 -9.19 -2.51 28.66
CA SER A 191 -10.27 -2.80 29.61
C SER A 191 -10.08 -4.11 30.38
N GLY A 192 -9.29 -5.05 29.84
CA GLY A 192 -9.17 -6.41 30.35
C GLY A 192 -10.31 -7.34 29.90
N ASP A 193 -11.27 -6.85 29.16
CA ASP A 193 -12.36 -7.66 28.61
C ASP A 193 -11.82 -8.68 27.61
N SER A 194 -12.46 -9.84 27.54
CA SER A 194 -12.05 -10.92 26.64
C SER A 194 -13.25 -11.54 25.93
N ALA A 195 -13.01 -12.05 24.72
CA ALA A 195 -13.98 -12.81 23.94
C ALA A 195 -13.29 -13.80 23.03
N GLU A 196 -14.06 -14.83 22.64
CA GLU A 196 -13.58 -15.86 21.74
C GLU A 196 -13.72 -15.44 20.26
N ALA A 197 -12.72 -15.78 19.45
CA ALA A 197 -12.71 -15.56 18.00
C ALA A 197 -12.23 -16.81 17.26
N GLU A 198 -12.79 -17.08 16.10
CA GLU A 198 -12.27 -18.11 15.18
C GLU A 198 -11.04 -17.56 14.45
N ALA A 199 -9.85 -18.10 14.76
CA ALA A 199 -8.63 -17.70 14.08
C ALA A 199 -8.62 -18.14 12.61
N ARG A 200 -7.98 -17.38 11.75
CA ARG A 200 -7.73 -17.78 10.36
C ARG A 200 -6.73 -18.94 10.32
N VAL A 201 -6.90 -19.83 9.36
CA VAL A 201 -5.94 -20.92 9.10
C VAL A 201 -4.75 -20.37 8.36
N SER A 202 -3.54 -20.54 8.93
CA SER A 202 -2.30 -19.98 8.38
C SER A 202 -1.87 -20.63 7.06
N GLY A 203 -2.24 -21.89 6.85
CA GLY A 203 -1.69 -22.72 5.77
C GLY A 203 -0.25 -23.19 6.04
N LEU A 204 0.21 -23.07 7.29
CA LEU A 204 1.50 -23.52 7.81
C LEU A 204 1.26 -24.62 8.88
N SER A 205 2.26 -25.47 9.12
CA SER A 205 2.15 -26.62 10.01
C SER A 205 2.37 -26.25 11.48
N ASN A 206 3.12 -25.18 11.74
CA ASN A 206 3.52 -24.80 13.09
C ASN A 206 2.55 -23.81 13.73
N LEU A 207 2.47 -23.86 15.06
CA LEU A 207 1.76 -22.88 15.86
C LEU A 207 2.50 -21.53 15.86
N PRO A 208 1.78 -20.39 15.90
CA PRO A 208 2.39 -19.10 16.15
C PRO A 208 2.89 -19.00 17.59
N ASP A 209 3.93 -18.21 17.81
CA ASP A 209 4.29 -17.73 19.14
C ASP A 209 3.41 -16.54 19.59
N SER A 210 3.73 -15.94 20.76
CA SER A 210 2.99 -14.78 21.30
C SER A 210 3.04 -13.54 20.41
N ASP A 211 4.06 -13.43 19.58
CA ASP A 211 4.29 -12.33 18.66
C ASP A 211 3.82 -12.64 17.23
N CYS A 212 3.05 -13.74 17.08
CA CYS A 212 2.54 -14.22 15.81
C CYS A 212 3.61 -14.66 14.80
N ASN A 213 4.81 -14.96 15.24
CA ASN A 213 5.81 -15.58 14.37
C ASN A 213 5.42 -17.04 14.10
N ILE A 214 5.54 -17.44 12.84
CA ILE A 214 5.34 -18.82 12.39
C ILE A 214 6.55 -19.16 11.52
N PRO A 215 7.28 -20.26 11.79
CA PRO A 215 8.39 -20.68 10.94
C PRO A 215 7.97 -20.79 9.48
N GLN A 216 8.83 -20.33 8.59
CA GLN A 216 8.57 -20.40 7.16
C GLN A 216 8.60 -21.84 6.64
N GLU A 217 7.79 -22.09 5.61
CA GLU A 217 7.71 -23.37 4.92
C GLU A 217 7.80 -23.16 3.41
N VAL A 218 8.55 -24.06 2.74
CA VAL A 218 8.70 -24.07 1.29
C VAL A 218 8.06 -25.33 0.73
N SER A 219 7.18 -25.19 -0.24
CA SER A 219 6.59 -26.27 -1.00
C SER A 219 6.96 -26.14 -2.46
N TYR A 220 7.19 -27.26 -3.13
CA TYR A 220 7.56 -27.30 -4.53
C TYR A 220 6.43 -27.84 -5.39
N TYR A 221 6.26 -27.26 -6.57
CA TYR A 221 5.28 -27.67 -7.57
C TYR A 221 5.93 -27.66 -8.95
N TYR A 222 5.46 -28.52 -9.87
CA TYR A 222 5.93 -28.48 -11.23
C TYR A 222 4.78 -28.50 -12.23
N GLN A 223 5.03 -27.93 -13.41
CA GLN A 223 4.11 -28.07 -14.54
C GLN A 223 4.49 -29.31 -15.34
N PRO A 224 3.58 -30.30 -15.51
CA PRO A 224 3.82 -31.46 -16.37
C PRO A 224 4.07 -31.03 -17.83
N ALA A 225 4.99 -31.71 -18.52
CA ALA A 225 5.29 -31.45 -19.92
C ALA A 225 4.10 -31.73 -20.87
N SER A 226 3.13 -32.54 -20.42
CA SER A 226 1.89 -32.82 -21.14
C SER A 226 0.93 -31.63 -21.16
N ILE A 227 1.12 -30.65 -20.26
CA ILE A 227 0.29 -29.43 -20.17
C ILE A 227 1.02 -28.32 -20.91
N SER A 228 0.47 -27.90 -22.07
CA SER A 228 1.04 -26.79 -22.84
C SER A 228 0.38 -25.45 -22.52
N GLY A 229 1.09 -24.35 -22.71
CA GLY A 229 0.58 -23.00 -22.62
C GLY A 229 0.82 -22.29 -21.28
N TYR A 230 0.16 -21.15 -21.14
CA TYR A 230 0.18 -20.34 -19.93
C TYR A 230 -0.68 -20.99 -18.84
N CYS A 231 -0.04 -21.34 -17.74
CA CYS A 231 -0.69 -21.89 -16.57
C CYS A 231 -0.72 -20.85 -15.47
N ARG A 232 -1.90 -20.59 -14.92
CA ARG A 232 -1.96 -19.87 -13.65
C ARG A 232 -1.37 -20.76 -12.56
N PRO A 233 -0.51 -20.21 -11.70
CA PRO A 233 0.11 -20.99 -10.62
C PRO A 233 -0.87 -21.19 -9.45
N ASP A 234 -2.14 -21.44 -9.75
CA ASP A 234 -3.14 -21.82 -8.76
C ASP A 234 -2.93 -23.29 -8.37
N THR A 235 -2.30 -23.51 -7.23
CA THR A 235 -2.02 -24.85 -6.68
C THR A 235 -3.23 -25.45 -5.96
N HIS A 236 -4.34 -24.72 -5.84
CA HIS A 236 -5.52 -25.13 -5.07
C HIS A 236 -6.71 -25.52 -5.97
N SER A 237 -6.64 -25.21 -7.26
CA SER A 237 -7.71 -25.58 -8.20
C SER A 237 -7.62 -27.07 -8.56
N PRO A 238 -8.76 -27.80 -8.68
CA PRO A 238 -8.77 -29.16 -9.19
C PRO A 238 -8.29 -29.26 -10.66
N ASN A 239 -8.22 -28.14 -11.36
CA ASN A 239 -7.65 -27.99 -12.72
C ASN A 239 -6.27 -27.33 -12.68
N ALA A 240 -5.57 -27.35 -11.53
CA ALA A 240 -4.26 -26.76 -11.39
C ALA A 240 -3.29 -27.40 -12.40
N CYS A 241 -2.61 -26.55 -13.16
CA CYS A 241 -1.55 -27.04 -14.05
C CYS A 241 -0.21 -27.21 -13.33
N PHE A 242 -0.12 -26.82 -12.08
CA PHE A 242 1.02 -27.10 -11.21
C PHE A 242 0.60 -28.18 -10.19
N ILE A 243 1.34 -29.27 -10.18
CA ILE A 243 1.12 -30.39 -9.25
C ILE A 243 2.31 -30.49 -8.28
N PRO A 244 2.13 -31.06 -7.07
CA PRO A 244 3.20 -31.18 -6.09
C PRO A 244 4.43 -31.89 -6.67
N PHE A 245 5.62 -31.35 -6.36
CA PHE A 245 6.91 -31.91 -6.69
C PHE A 245 7.50 -32.56 -5.43
N ASP A 246 7.65 -33.88 -5.46
CA ASP A 246 8.26 -34.63 -4.37
C ASP A 246 9.79 -34.61 -4.53
N VAL A 247 10.49 -33.91 -3.63
CA VAL A 247 11.95 -33.81 -3.66
C VAL A 247 12.63 -35.16 -3.40
N ALA A 248 11.98 -36.06 -2.64
CA ALA A 248 12.53 -37.40 -2.37
C ALA A 248 12.34 -38.36 -3.55
N ASN A 249 11.30 -38.13 -4.38
CA ASN A 249 11.00 -38.97 -5.55
C ASN A 249 10.64 -38.02 -6.74
N PRO A 250 11.61 -37.29 -7.30
CA PRO A 250 11.34 -36.31 -8.33
C PRO A 250 10.84 -36.98 -9.63
N PRO A 251 9.91 -36.30 -10.36
CA PRO A 251 9.51 -36.79 -11.68
C PRO A 251 10.68 -36.77 -12.65
N LEU A 252 10.58 -37.58 -13.71
CA LEU A 252 11.63 -37.64 -14.72
C LEU A 252 11.81 -36.27 -15.42
N ASP A 253 13.01 -35.93 -15.80
CA ASP A 253 13.35 -34.62 -16.41
C ASP A 253 12.49 -34.29 -17.65
N ASN A 254 12.12 -35.29 -18.44
CA ASN A 254 11.26 -35.15 -19.61
C ASN A 254 9.76 -35.01 -19.28
N GLU A 255 9.35 -35.22 -18.04
CA GLU A 255 7.97 -35.02 -17.57
C GLU A 255 7.73 -33.59 -17.09
N ILE A 256 8.80 -32.79 -16.92
CA ILE A 256 8.72 -31.42 -16.45
C ILE A 256 8.76 -30.44 -17.62
N ALA A 257 7.77 -29.57 -17.69
CA ALA A 257 7.72 -28.50 -18.69
C ALA A 257 8.90 -27.53 -18.53
N ARG A 258 9.29 -26.86 -19.61
CA ARG A 258 10.37 -25.87 -19.64
C ARG A 258 9.87 -24.57 -20.23
N PHE A 259 10.54 -23.48 -19.89
CA PHE A 259 10.30 -22.17 -20.50
C PHE A 259 11.65 -21.46 -20.76
N LYS A 260 11.61 -20.44 -21.60
CA LYS A 260 12.72 -19.49 -21.71
C LYS A 260 12.38 -18.25 -20.91
N ASN A 261 13.26 -17.86 -19.99
CA ASN A 261 13.14 -16.61 -19.27
C ASN A 261 13.51 -15.40 -20.17
N ASP A 262 13.43 -14.19 -19.64
CA ASP A 262 13.77 -12.93 -20.32
C ASP A 262 15.25 -12.84 -20.74
N ARG A 263 16.15 -13.60 -20.09
CA ARG A 263 17.57 -13.73 -20.43
C ARG A 263 17.86 -14.80 -21.52
N GLY A 264 16.81 -15.49 -21.98
CA GLY A 264 16.94 -16.59 -22.96
C GLY A 264 17.40 -17.93 -22.40
N ASP A 265 17.57 -18.07 -21.09
CA ASP A 265 17.87 -19.33 -20.43
C ASP A 265 16.69 -20.29 -20.48
N THR A 266 16.94 -21.57 -20.77
CA THR A 266 15.90 -22.61 -20.69
C THR A 266 15.88 -23.19 -19.30
N VAL A 267 14.73 -23.06 -18.60
CA VAL A 267 14.54 -23.41 -17.19
C VAL A 267 13.42 -24.44 -17.05
N ARG A 268 13.57 -25.39 -16.12
CA ARG A 268 12.51 -26.32 -15.71
C ARG A 268 11.42 -25.50 -14.97
N LYS A 269 10.16 -25.78 -15.27
CA LYS A 269 9.03 -25.14 -14.57
C LYS A 269 8.77 -25.82 -13.24
N ILE A 270 9.70 -25.66 -12.32
CA ILE A 270 9.55 -26.04 -10.91
C ILE A 270 9.41 -24.75 -10.11
N LEU A 271 8.30 -24.63 -9.41
CA LEU A 271 7.90 -23.45 -8.67
C LEU A 271 8.11 -23.72 -7.17
N ALA A 272 8.96 -22.94 -6.53
CA ALA A 272 9.02 -22.87 -5.08
C ALA A 272 7.97 -21.88 -4.59
N VAL A 273 7.21 -22.28 -3.59
CA VAL A 273 6.21 -21.47 -2.88
C VAL A 273 6.63 -21.41 -1.42
N GLU A 274 7.12 -20.26 -0.98
CA GLU A 274 7.49 -20.02 0.40
C GLU A 274 6.40 -19.20 1.11
N ARG A 275 6.07 -19.57 2.32
CA ARG A 275 5.13 -18.89 3.21
C ARG A 275 5.73 -18.75 4.59
N GLY A 276 5.42 -17.68 5.29
CA GLY A 276 5.87 -17.44 6.65
C GLY A 276 5.22 -16.21 7.25
N ALA A 277 5.71 -15.83 8.41
CA ALA A 277 5.29 -14.59 9.09
C ALA A 277 6.50 -13.66 9.26
N LEU A 278 6.29 -12.37 8.99
CA LEU A 278 7.21 -11.27 9.26
C LEU A 278 6.42 -10.08 9.78
N ASN A 279 6.96 -9.36 10.76
CA ASN A 279 6.32 -8.18 11.35
C ASN A 279 4.85 -8.44 11.77
N ARG A 280 4.55 -9.63 12.31
CA ARG A 280 3.20 -10.13 12.62
C ARG A 280 2.24 -10.26 11.41
N GLY A 281 2.70 -10.02 10.21
CA GLY A 281 1.95 -10.27 8.98
C GLY A 281 2.31 -11.62 8.38
N MET A 282 1.49 -12.10 7.44
CA MET A 282 1.83 -13.28 6.65
C MET A 282 2.42 -12.83 5.32
N TYR A 283 3.42 -13.55 4.84
CA TYR A 283 3.95 -13.35 3.50
C TYR A 283 3.81 -14.61 2.65
N TYR A 284 3.88 -14.38 1.34
CA TYR A 284 3.83 -15.41 0.33
C TYR A 284 4.76 -15.02 -0.82
N LEU A 285 5.66 -15.90 -1.21
CA LEU A 285 6.46 -15.68 -2.39
C LEU A 285 6.45 -16.91 -3.30
N MET A 286 6.69 -16.69 -4.59
CA MET A 286 6.66 -17.71 -5.62
C MET A 286 7.74 -17.42 -6.65
N VAL A 287 8.58 -18.42 -6.93
CA VAL A 287 9.69 -18.25 -7.89
C VAL A 287 9.99 -19.60 -8.55
N TYR A 288 10.43 -19.56 -9.81
CA TYR A 288 10.98 -20.75 -10.44
C TYR A 288 12.33 -21.09 -9.81
N HIS A 289 12.35 -22.17 -9.04
CA HIS A 289 13.48 -22.64 -8.28
C HIS A 289 13.52 -24.17 -8.28
N ASP A 290 14.66 -24.72 -8.67
CA ASP A 290 14.87 -26.16 -8.82
C ASP A 290 15.58 -26.72 -7.57
N PRO A 291 14.89 -27.49 -6.71
CA PRO A 291 15.46 -27.99 -5.46
C PRO A 291 16.58 -29.02 -5.67
N GLU A 292 16.72 -29.59 -6.88
CA GLU A 292 17.80 -30.51 -7.21
C GLU A 292 19.11 -29.78 -7.62
N LYS A 293 19.11 -28.45 -7.71
CA LYS A 293 20.28 -27.66 -8.08
C LYS A 293 20.87 -26.93 -6.89
N PRO A 294 22.21 -26.72 -6.91
CA PRO A 294 22.83 -25.87 -5.91
C PRO A 294 22.20 -24.50 -5.84
N HIS A 295 22.10 -24.00 -4.64
CA HIS A 295 21.58 -22.67 -4.34
C HIS A 295 22.56 -21.92 -3.44
N HIS A 296 22.83 -20.67 -3.77
CA HIS A 296 23.57 -19.73 -2.93
C HIS A 296 23.13 -18.30 -3.29
N PRO A 297 22.91 -17.41 -2.31
CA PRO A 297 22.48 -16.03 -2.58
C PRO A 297 23.45 -15.24 -3.49
N ALA A 298 24.75 -15.54 -3.46
CA ALA A 298 25.71 -14.95 -4.39
C ALA A 298 25.63 -15.52 -5.82
N GLN A 299 24.93 -16.65 -6.04
CA GLN A 299 24.76 -17.32 -7.33
C GLN A 299 23.30 -17.74 -7.53
N PRO A 300 22.40 -16.78 -7.75
CA PRO A 300 20.98 -17.06 -7.94
C PRO A 300 20.74 -18.06 -9.07
N GLN A 301 19.74 -18.92 -8.89
CA GLN A 301 19.37 -19.86 -9.94
C GLN A 301 18.76 -19.12 -11.15
N LYS A 302 18.94 -19.70 -12.35
CA LYS A 302 18.47 -19.12 -13.61
C LYS A 302 16.94 -19.04 -13.73
N GLY A 303 16.19 -19.70 -12.85
CA GLY A 303 14.75 -19.60 -12.77
C GLY A 303 14.25 -18.22 -12.37
N TRP A 304 15.05 -17.48 -11.61
CA TRP A 304 14.80 -16.12 -11.20
C TRP A 304 15.70 -15.12 -11.97
N ASN A 305 15.10 -14.03 -12.46
CA ASN A 305 15.81 -12.96 -13.16
C ASN A 305 16.21 -11.79 -12.25
N ASN A 306 16.11 -11.99 -10.93
CA ASN A 306 16.41 -11.01 -9.89
C ASN A 306 15.42 -9.82 -9.84
N LYS A 307 14.24 -9.95 -10.43
CA LYS A 307 13.18 -8.94 -10.43
C LYS A 307 12.03 -9.39 -9.54
N LEU A 308 11.35 -8.43 -8.88
CA LEU A 308 10.19 -8.71 -8.05
C LEU A 308 8.93 -8.10 -8.66
N ILE A 309 7.81 -8.83 -8.57
CA ILE A 309 6.47 -8.28 -8.74
C ILE A 309 5.74 -8.41 -7.40
N LEU A 310 5.36 -7.27 -6.81
CA LEU A 310 4.73 -7.15 -5.50
C LEU A 310 3.26 -6.78 -5.64
N ASN A 311 2.36 -7.59 -5.07
CA ASN A 311 0.92 -7.31 -5.09
C ASN A 311 0.46 -6.64 -3.78
N PHE A 312 -0.17 -5.47 -3.92
CA PHE A 312 -0.78 -4.69 -2.84
C PHE A 312 -2.28 -4.97 -2.64
N GLY A 313 -2.86 -5.86 -3.44
CA GLY A 313 -4.29 -6.16 -3.34
C GLY A 313 -5.20 -5.06 -3.91
N GLY A 314 -6.42 -4.97 -3.38
CA GLY A 314 -7.43 -4.04 -3.90
C GLY A 314 -8.47 -3.59 -2.87
N ASN A 315 -8.26 -3.81 -1.59
CA ASN A 315 -9.23 -3.56 -0.53
C ASN A 315 -9.01 -2.21 0.16
N ILE A 316 -9.99 -1.80 0.99
CA ILE A 316 -10.03 -0.52 1.69
C ILE A 316 -10.48 -0.65 3.16
N TRP A 317 -10.48 -1.89 3.72
CA TRP A 317 -11.17 -2.13 5.00
C TRP A 317 -10.15 -2.31 6.12
N GLY A 318 -9.42 -2.35 6.69
CA GLY A 318 -8.57 -2.67 7.84
C GLY A 318 -8.97 -3.95 8.54
N GLY A 319 -8.07 -4.46 9.33
CA GLY A 319 -8.28 -5.64 10.17
C GLY A 319 -7.25 -5.69 11.30
N ARG A 320 -7.50 -6.54 12.29
CA ARG A 320 -6.63 -6.77 13.45
C ARG A 320 -6.31 -8.24 13.62
N TYR A 321 -5.92 -8.90 12.53
CA TYR A 321 -5.62 -10.32 12.54
C TYR A 321 -4.70 -10.71 11.39
N GLN A 322 -3.95 -11.79 11.59
CA GLN A 322 -3.23 -12.39 10.48
C GLN A 322 -4.22 -13.04 9.50
N ILE A 323 -4.04 -12.77 8.22
CA ILE A 323 -4.72 -13.46 7.14
C ILE A 323 -3.68 -14.22 6.32
N PRO A 324 -3.98 -15.45 5.88
CA PRO A 324 -3.13 -16.10 4.90
C PRO A 324 -3.14 -15.27 3.62
N SER A 325 -2.00 -15.17 2.96
CA SER A 325 -1.96 -14.58 1.64
C SER A 325 -2.87 -15.34 0.69
N SER A 326 -3.81 -14.67 0.07
CA SER A 326 -4.70 -15.31 -0.90
C SER A 326 -3.93 -15.62 -2.18
N GLY A 327 -4.19 -16.77 -2.75
CA GLY A 327 -3.66 -17.18 -4.07
C GLY A 327 -4.30 -16.45 -5.25
N TYR A 328 -4.74 -15.20 -5.07
CA TYR A 328 -5.21 -14.39 -6.20
C TYR A 328 -4.02 -13.89 -7.00
N PHE A 329 -3.92 -14.38 -8.22
CA PHE A 329 -2.87 -14.02 -9.17
C PHE A 329 -3.47 -13.20 -10.32
N PRO A 330 -3.35 -11.87 -10.30
CA PRO A 330 -3.71 -11.06 -11.46
C PRO A 330 -2.90 -11.49 -12.71
N ASP A 331 -3.43 -11.25 -13.90
CA ASP A 331 -2.77 -11.65 -15.14
C ASP A 331 -1.31 -11.16 -15.29
N PRO A 332 -0.94 -9.94 -14.82
CA PRO A 332 0.46 -9.50 -14.82
C PRO A 332 1.39 -10.41 -14.02
N VAL A 333 0.93 -11.00 -12.91
CA VAL A 333 1.74 -11.92 -12.10
C VAL A 333 2.06 -13.20 -12.88
N VAL A 334 1.09 -13.74 -13.60
CA VAL A 334 1.31 -14.93 -14.43
C VAL A 334 2.37 -14.65 -15.53
N LEU A 335 2.25 -13.49 -16.18
CA LEU A 335 3.22 -13.06 -17.17
C LEU A 335 4.62 -12.84 -16.57
N ALA A 336 4.69 -12.15 -15.43
CA ALA A 336 5.94 -11.87 -14.73
C ALA A 336 6.66 -13.16 -14.31
N LEU A 337 5.96 -14.14 -13.75
CA LEU A 337 6.53 -15.44 -13.41
C LEU A 337 7.11 -16.12 -14.66
N HIS A 338 6.40 -16.11 -15.79
CA HIS A 338 6.92 -16.68 -17.05
C HIS A 338 8.13 -15.92 -17.61
N ALA A 339 8.29 -14.63 -17.27
CA ALA A 339 9.50 -13.86 -17.57
C ALA A 339 10.64 -14.12 -16.57
N GLY A 340 10.41 -14.88 -15.50
CA GLY A 340 11.40 -15.20 -14.49
C GLY A 340 11.38 -14.31 -13.26
N TYR A 341 10.35 -13.47 -13.08
CA TYR A 341 10.15 -12.69 -11.86
C TYR A 341 9.84 -13.59 -10.66
N MET A 342 10.16 -13.11 -9.47
CA MET A 342 9.58 -13.61 -8.23
C MET A 342 8.30 -12.83 -7.92
N PHE A 343 7.21 -13.54 -7.68
CA PHE A 343 5.99 -12.96 -7.12
C PHE A 343 6.11 -12.85 -5.61
N VAL A 344 5.70 -11.71 -5.07
CA VAL A 344 5.79 -11.41 -3.65
C VAL A 344 4.49 -10.79 -3.18
N ASN A 345 4.04 -11.19 -1.99
CA ASN A 345 2.90 -10.58 -1.30
C ASN A 345 3.18 -10.57 0.21
N THR A 346 2.90 -9.46 0.87
CA THR A 346 2.77 -9.41 2.33
C THR A 346 1.41 -8.84 2.70
N THR A 347 0.73 -9.49 3.62
CA THR A 347 -0.64 -9.11 4.01
C THR A 347 -0.71 -7.76 4.69
N LEU A 348 0.41 -7.24 5.21
CA LEU A 348 0.49 -5.90 5.79
C LEU A 348 0.56 -4.77 4.75
N ASN A 349 0.71 -5.09 3.46
CA ASN A 349 0.59 -4.15 2.35
C ASN A 349 -0.82 -4.13 1.73
N ASP A 350 -1.74 -4.99 2.17
CA ASP A 350 -3.14 -4.96 1.76
C ASP A 350 -3.98 -4.20 2.82
N TYR A 351 -4.65 -3.14 2.40
CA TYR A 351 -5.54 -2.35 3.27
C TYR A 351 -6.73 -3.14 3.83
N ARG A 352 -6.98 -4.35 3.37
CA ARG A 352 -7.88 -5.27 4.06
C ARG A 352 -7.40 -5.61 5.46
N ASN A 353 -6.09 -5.55 5.70
CA ASN A 353 -5.47 -5.98 6.94
C ASN A 353 -4.78 -4.83 7.70
N ASN A 354 -4.23 -3.85 7.01
CA ASN A 354 -3.42 -2.81 7.62
C ASN A 354 -3.53 -1.49 6.85
N PHE A 355 -3.97 -0.41 7.53
CA PHE A 355 -4.01 0.95 6.96
C PHE A 355 -2.72 1.75 7.19
N ASN A 356 -1.74 1.19 7.86
CA ASN A 356 -0.53 1.90 8.25
C ASN A 356 0.59 1.62 7.26
N HIS A 357 0.93 2.60 6.44
CA HIS A 357 1.96 2.46 5.42
C HIS A 357 3.38 2.27 5.99
N ALA A 358 3.65 2.75 7.23
CA ALA A 358 4.95 2.52 7.88
C ALA A 358 5.10 1.04 8.26
N VAL A 359 4.04 0.41 8.81
CA VAL A 359 4.02 -1.03 9.08
C VAL A 359 4.14 -1.85 7.78
N GLY A 360 3.46 -1.41 6.71
CA GLY A 360 3.56 -2.05 5.40
C GLY A 360 4.96 -1.96 4.79
N ALA A 361 5.59 -0.80 4.89
CA ALA A 361 6.96 -0.58 4.41
C ALA A 361 7.99 -1.40 5.20
N GLU A 362 7.84 -1.47 6.53
CA GLU A 362 8.69 -2.28 7.39
C GLU A 362 8.60 -3.76 7.03
N ALA A 363 7.38 -4.30 6.90
CA ALA A 363 7.18 -5.68 6.48
C ALA A 363 7.76 -5.97 5.08
N LEU A 364 7.65 -5.02 4.15
CA LEU A 364 8.25 -5.15 2.81
C LEU A 364 9.77 -5.12 2.88
N MET A 365 10.36 -4.23 3.68
CA MET A 365 11.81 -4.15 3.87
C MET A 365 12.36 -5.48 4.41
N MET A 366 11.78 -6.01 5.49
CA MET A 366 12.17 -7.29 6.09
C MET A 366 12.01 -8.45 5.10
N LEU A 367 10.95 -8.43 4.27
CA LEU A 367 10.76 -9.45 3.23
C LEU A 367 11.79 -9.35 2.11
N LYS A 368 12.18 -8.14 1.70
CA LYS A 368 13.26 -7.94 0.71
C LYS A 368 14.62 -8.39 1.26
N GLU A 369 14.91 -8.11 2.54
CA GLU A 369 16.07 -8.63 3.25
C GLU A 369 16.11 -10.16 3.18
N ARG A 370 15.04 -10.83 3.61
CA ARG A 370 14.87 -12.28 3.52
C ARG A 370 15.11 -12.82 2.10
N ILE A 371 14.60 -12.16 1.08
CA ILE A 371 14.77 -12.55 -0.32
C ILE A 371 16.25 -12.45 -0.72
N VAL A 372 16.93 -11.36 -0.34
CA VAL A 372 18.36 -11.19 -0.68
C VAL A 372 19.21 -12.24 0.00
N GLU A 373 18.96 -12.56 1.26
CA GLU A 373 19.67 -13.54 2.06
C GLU A 373 19.45 -14.98 1.59
N THR A 374 18.25 -15.26 1.05
CA THR A 374 17.90 -16.61 0.61
C THR A 374 18.15 -16.81 -0.89
N TYR A 375 17.68 -15.89 -1.74
CA TYR A 375 17.63 -16.08 -3.19
C TYR A 375 18.66 -15.23 -3.96
N GLY A 376 19.14 -14.13 -3.37
CA GLY A 376 20.15 -13.26 -3.96
C GLY A 376 19.68 -11.83 -4.22
N PRO A 377 20.53 -10.97 -4.85
CA PRO A 377 20.28 -9.54 -4.98
C PRO A 377 19.06 -9.25 -5.87
N ILE A 378 18.34 -8.19 -5.52
CA ILE A 378 17.16 -7.71 -6.26
C ILE A 378 17.62 -6.60 -7.21
N ARG A 379 17.27 -6.70 -8.49
CA ARG A 379 17.53 -5.65 -9.51
C ARG A 379 16.53 -4.51 -9.35
N TYR A 380 15.23 -4.82 -9.41
CA TYR A 380 14.15 -3.85 -9.18
C TYR A 380 12.84 -4.53 -8.78
N THR A 381 11.96 -3.73 -8.20
CA THR A 381 10.65 -4.15 -7.70
C THR A 381 9.55 -3.38 -8.41
N VAL A 382 8.59 -4.10 -9.02
CA VAL A 382 7.36 -3.55 -9.59
C VAL A 382 6.20 -3.81 -8.63
N GLY A 383 5.59 -2.75 -8.10
CA GLY A 383 4.37 -2.83 -7.31
C GLY A 383 3.14 -2.83 -8.22
N ILE A 384 2.19 -3.72 -7.96
CA ILE A 384 0.88 -3.72 -8.62
C ILE A 384 -0.23 -3.60 -7.59
N GLY A 385 -1.31 -2.91 -7.93
CA GLY A 385 -2.44 -2.75 -7.02
C GLY A 385 -3.65 -2.11 -7.70
N ALA A 386 -4.81 -2.24 -7.03
CA ALA A 386 -6.04 -1.57 -7.44
C ALA A 386 -6.67 -0.86 -6.24
N LYS A 387 -7.36 0.26 -6.46
CA LYS A 387 -8.09 0.98 -5.39
C LYS A 387 -7.20 1.23 -4.15
N GLY A 388 -7.59 0.71 -2.97
CA GLY A 388 -6.80 0.83 -1.73
C GLY A 388 -5.38 0.27 -1.86
N GLY A 389 -5.18 -0.83 -2.59
CA GLY A 389 -3.85 -1.38 -2.85
C GLY A 389 -2.97 -0.44 -3.69
N SER A 390 -3.55 0.27 -4.66
CA SER A 390 -2.83 1.32 -5.41
C SER A 390 -2.38 2.47 -4.50
N THR A 391 -3.27 2.90 -3.61
CA THR A 391 -2.99 3.98 -2.66
C THR A 391 -1.93 3.56 -1.64
N ALA A 392 -1.99 2.31 -1.13
CA ALA A 392 -0.97 1.74 -0.26
C ALA A 392 0.41 1.71 -0.95
N ALA A 393 0.46 1.28 -2.21
CA ALA A 393 1.69 1.22 -3.00
C ALA A 393 2.33 2.61 -3.19
N LEU A 394 1.52 3.62 -3.52
CA LEU A 394 1.96 5.02 -3.63
C LEU A 394 2.47 5.57 -2.29
N SER A 395 1.77 5.28 -1.19
CA SER A 395 2.15 5.73 0.15
C SER A 395 3.48 5.10 0.60
N VAL A 396 3.66 3.80 0.39
CA VAL A 396 4.93 3.10 0.70
C VAL A 396 6.07 3.65 -0.17
N ALA A 397 5.88 3.75 -1.49
CA ALA A 397 6.92 4.25 -2.39
C ALA A 397 7.31 5.71 -2.10
N GLY A 398 6.33 6.55 -1.74
CA GLY A 398 6.55 7.97 -1.44
C GLY A 398 7.16 8.24 -0.07
N SER A 399 6.91 7.38 0.92
CA SER A 399 7.39 7.57 2.30
C SER A 399 8.69 6.80 2.59
N TYR A 400 8.95 5.69 1.87
CA TYR A 400 10.12 4.83 2.03
C TYR A 400 10.77 4.58 0.66
N PRO A 401 11.41 5.62 0.07
CA PRO A 401 12.01 5.54 -1.25
C PRO A 401 13.06 4.42 -1.35
N GLY A 402 13.15 3.78 -2.51
CA GLY A 402 14.04 2.64 -2.76
C GLY A 402 13.40 1.26 -2.54
N LEU A 403 12.28 1.16 -1.82
CA LEU A 403 11.59 -0.12 -1.68
C LEU A 403 10.90 -0.57 -2.97
N ILE A 404 10.45 0.39 -3.79
CA ILE A 404 9.70 0.15 -5.03
C ILE A 404 10.28 1.04 -6.14
N ASN A 405 10.53 0.47 -7.32
CA ASN A 405 11.12 1.17 -8.45
C ASN A 405 10.09 1.57 -9.51
N GLY A 406 9.01 0.77 -9.65
CA GLY A 406 7.93 1.06 -10.58
C GLY A 406 6.58 0.63 -10.05
N LEU A 407 5.53 1.32 -10.48
CA LEU A 407 4.15 1.07 -10.07
C LEU A 407 3.23 0.91 -11.29
N VAL A 408 2.50 -0.20 -11.33
CA VAL A 408 1.40 -0.44 -12.26
C VAL A 408 0.13 -0.51 -11.43
N VAL A 409 -0.56 0.61 -11.34
CA VAL A 409 -1.70 0.79 -10.42
C VAL A 409 -2.99 1.08 -11.19
N SER A 410 -4.11 0.83 -10.56
CA SER A 410 -5.42 1.20 -11.11
C SER A 410 -6.31 1.83 -10.06
N GLU A 411 -7.07 2.84 -10.48
CA GLU A 411 -8.03 3.54 -9.62
C GLU A 411 -7.39 4.07 -8.31
N SER A 412 -6.17 4.58 -8.38
CA SER A 412 -5.43 5.14 -7.25
C SER A 412 -6.04 6.45 -6.75
N THR A 413 -5.72 6.81 -5.51
CA THR A 413 -5.85 8.17 -4.97
C THR A 413 -4.46 8.65 -4.56
N ALA A 414 -4.27 9.96 -4.43
CA ALA A 414 -2.95 10.49 -4.04
C ALA A 414 -2.48 9.91 -2.71
N ASP A 415 -3.38 9.81 -1.73
CA ASP A 415 -3.19 9.14 -0.45
C ASP A 415 -4.53 8.79 0.20
N GLU A 416 -4.48 7.96 1.23
CA GLU A 416 -5.66 7.50 1.96
C GLU A 416 -6.28 8.61 2.83
N LEU A 417 -5.46 9.47 3.45
CA LEU A 417 -5.94 10.48 4.39
C LEU A 417 -6.80 11.53 3.69
N THR A 418 -6.32 12.12 2.59
CA THR A 418 -7.09 13.16 1.87
C THR A 418 -8.36 12.58 1.24
N MET A 419 -8.31 11.32 0.80
CA MET A 419 -9.50 10.60 0.33
C MET A 419 -10.56 10.45 1.42
N ARG A 420 -10.17 10.10 2.65
CA ARG A 420 -11.09 9.97 3.78
C ARG A 420 -11.62 11.31 4.27
N ILE A 421 -10.85 12.37 4.16
CA ILE A 421 -11.33 13.73 4.43
C ILE A 421 -12.46 14.09 3.48
N GLU A 422 -12.30 13.85 2.17
CA GLU A 422 -13.38 14.09 1.21
C GLU A 422 -14.61 13.22 1.50
N ALA A 423 -14.41 11.93 1.81
CA ALA A 423 -15.50 11.05 2.20
C ALA A 423 -16.23 11.56 3.45
N SER A 424 -15.51 12.10 4.43
CA SER A 424 -16.07 12.72 5.62
C SER A 424 -16.85 14.00 5.28
N GLU A 425 -16.36 14.82 4.36
CA GLU A 425 -17.10 15.97 3.85
C GLU A 425 -18.36 15.54 3.07
N CYS A 426 -18.28 14.51 2.25
CA CYS A 426 -19.46 13.89 1.64
C CYS A 426 -20.47 13.40 2.66
N ALA A 427 -20.02 12.89 3.81
CA ALA A 427 -20.91 12.49 4.89
C ALA A 427 -21.66 13.67 5.53
N LEU A 428 -21.04 14.86 5.59
CA LEU A 428 -21.73 16.08 6.02
C LEU A 428 -22.87 16.48 5.08
N PHE A 429 -22.75 16.21 3.78
CA PHE A 429 -23.80 16.49 2.79
C PHE A 429 -24.82 15.38 2.70
N SER A 430 -24.39 14.17 2.37
CA SER A 430 -25.22 13.06 1.88
C SER A 430 -25.33 11.89 2.85
N GLY A 431 -24.61 11.91 3.98
CA GLY A 431 -24.67 10.86 5.01
C GLY A 431 -26.00 10.82 5.76
N PRO A 432 -26.21 9.81 6.61
CA PRO A 432 -27.37 9.76 7.50
C PRO A 432 -27.48 11.03 8.34
N GLY A 433 -28.62 11.75 8.23
CA GLY A 433 -28.80 13.07 8.82
C GLY A 433 -27.91 14.17 8.21
N GLY A 434 -27.33 13.95 7.03
CA GLY A 434 -26.56 14.93 6.27
C GLY A 434 -27.40 16.16 5.90
N TYR A 435 -26.72 17.23 5.45
CA TYR A 435 -27.38 18.49 5.12
C TYR A 435 -28.51 18.29 4.09
N LEU A 436 -28.29 17.46 3.06
CA LEU A 436 -29.29 17.23 2.00
C LEU A 436 -30.57 16.60 2.53
N SER A 437 -30.54 15.86 3.64
CA SER A 437 -31.78 15.31 4.25
C SER A 437 -32.73 16.38 4.80
N THR A 438 -32.25 17.61 4.94
CA THR A 438 -33.07 18.77 5.37
C THR A 438 -33.70 19.53 4.20
N ILE A 439 -33.43 19.09 2.94
CA ILE A 439 -33.85 19.73 1.69
C ILE A 439 -34.94 18.89 1.02
N PRO A 440 -35.91 19.51 0.31
CA PRO A 440 -36.87 18.77 -0.49
C PRO A 440 -36.20 17.77 -1.45
N SER A 441 -36.79 16.59 -1.60
CA SER A 441 -36.17 15.48 -2.35
C SER A 441 -35.93 15.76 -3.83
N ASP A 442 -36.74 16.63 -4.43
CA ASP A 442 -36.63 17.07 -5.82
C ASP A 442 -35.46 18.02 -6.10
N GLU A 443 -34.90 18.64 -5.05
CA GLU A 443 -33.72 19.52 -5.15
C GLU A 443 -32.40 18.79 -4.78
N GLN A 444 -32.47 17.62 -4.14
CA GLN A 444 -31.30 17.00 -3.50
C GLN A 444 -30.18 16.63 -4.50
N ASP A 445 -30.50 16.04 -5.65
CA ASP A 445 -29.50 15.59 -6.62
C ASP A 445 -28.75 16.77 -7.24
N GLU A 446 -29.45 17.85 -7.63
CA GLU A 446 -28.82 19.04 -8.20
C GLU A 446 -27.92 19.73 -7.17
N LEU A 447 -28.36 19.83 -5.93
CA LEU A 447 -27.58 20.42 -4.85
C LEU A 447 -26.40 19.54 -4.45
N ALA A 448 -26.55 18.20 -4.46
CA ALA A 448 -25.45 17.27 -4.22
C ALA A 448 -24.31 17.50 -5.22
N LEU A 449 -24.61 17.62 -6.51
CA LEU A 449 -23.65 17.94 -7.56
C LEU A 449 -23.01 19.31 -7.36
N SER A 450 -23.83 20.30 -7.01
CA SER A 450 -23.36 21.69 -6.78
C SER A 450 -22.42 21.82 -5.60
N PHE A 451 -22.57 21.00 -4.55
CA PHE A 451 -21.74 21.09 -3.34
C PHE A 451 -20.53 20.18 -3.40
N SER A 452 -20.68 18.98 -3.95
CA SER A 452 -19.57 18.02 -4.05
C SER A 452 -18.63 18.28 -5.23
N GLY A 453 -19.17 18.87 -6.32
CA GLY A 453 -18.42 18.99 -7.56
C GLY A 453 -18.28 17.68 -8.35
N HIS A 454 -18.87 16.61 -7.87
CA HIS A 454 -18.89 15.32 -8.56
C HIS A 454 -19.82 15.37 -9.79
N PHE A 455 -19.67 14.43 -10.71
CA PHE A 455 -20.51 14.37 -11.90
C PHE A 455 -21.75 13.44 -11.75
N ALA A 456 -21.89 12.77 -10.60
CA ALA A 456 -23.09 12.04 -10.21
C ALA A 456 -23.35 12.21 -8.71
N ALA A 457 -24.60 12.46 -8.34
CA ALA A 457 -25.00 12.61 -6.94
C ALA A 457 -24.68 11.35 -6.10
N SER A 458 -24.78 10.17 -6.71
CA SER A 458 -24.41 8.90 -6.08
C SER A 458 -22.92 8.78 -5.68
N ASN A 459 -22.02 9.54 -6.29
CA ASN A 459 -20.60 9.45 -5.94
C ASN A 459 -20.33 9.82 -4.49
N CYS A 460 -20.91 10.93 -4.01
CA CYS A 460 -20.76 11.35 -2.60
C CYS A 460 -21.42 10.36 -1.63
N VAL A 461 -22.55 9.75 -2.04
CA VAL A 461 -23.21 8.69 -1.26
C VAL A 461 -22.32 7.47 -1.12
N ASN A 462 -21.72 7.03 -2.22
CA ASN A 462 -20.81 5.88 -2.25
C ASN A 462 -19.55 6.15 -1.41
N LEU A 463 -18.96 7.35 -1.54
CA LEU A 463 -17.80 7.74 -0.74
C LEU A 463 -18.12 7.75 0.77
N ASN A 464 -19.29 8.29 1.14
CA ASN A 464 -19.74 8.22 2.51
C ASN A 464 -19.86 6.77 2.99
N GLN A 465 -20.46 5.90 2.21
CA GLN A 465 -20.62 4.49 2.58
C GLN A 465 -19.28 3.77 2.73
N ASP A 466 -18.42 3.82 1.71
CA ASP A 466 -17.25 2.97 1.62
C ASP A 466 -16.07 3.49 2.45
N TYR A 467 -15.89 4.79 2.54
CA TYR A 467 -14.72 5.36 3.21
C TYR A 467 -15.04 6.02 4.55
N HIS A 468 -16.20 6.65 4.69
CA HIS A 468 -16.56 7.29 5.96
C HIS A 468 -17.18 6.28 6.94
N LEU A 469 -18.25 5.59 6.57
CA LEU A 469 -18.93 4.65 7.47
C LEU A 469 -18.04 3.44 7.80
N TRP A 470 -17.37 2.88 6.79
CA TRP A 470 -16.54 1.67 6.96
C TRP A 470 -15.09 1.95 7.33
N GLY A 471 -14.60 3.16 7.20
CA GLY A 471 -13.21 3.49 7.45
C GLY A 471 -12.97 4.51 8.56
N ALA A 472 -13.84 5.50 8.72
CA ALA A 472 -13.64 6.56 9.71
C ALA A 472 -14.29 6.25 11.05
N ARG A 473 -15.49 5.63 11.08
CA ARG A 473 -16.22 5.41 12.33
C ARG A 473 -15.64 4.25 13.14
N PRO A 474 -15.32 4.48 14.43
CA PRO A 474 -14.56 3.49 15.22
C PRO A 474 -15.35 2.24 15.62
N GLY A 475 -16.68 2.31 15.64
CA GLY A 475 -17.58 1.23 16.04
C GLY A 475 -18.09 0.36 14.88
N PHE A 476 -17.60 0.58 13.66
CA PHE A 476 -18.02 -0.26 12.54
C PHE A 476 -17.24 -1.57 12.57
N ALA A 477 -17.93 -2.70 12.74
CA ALA A 477 -17.30 -4.01 12.94
C ALA A 477 -16.36 -4.43 11.82
N THR A 478 -16.63 -4.01 10.58
CA THR A 478 -15.78 -4.28 9.40
C THR A 478 -14.39 -3.70 9.52
N ASN A 479 -14.19 -2.62 10.26
CA ASN A 479 -12.89 -1.97 10.43
C ASN A 479 -11.95 -2.72 11.39
N CYS A 480 -12.49 -3.59 12.24
CA CYS A 480 -11.69 -4.53 13.05
C CYS A 480 -11.45 -5.86 12.33
N GLY A 481 -12.16 -6.09 11.21
CA GLY A 481 -12.13 -7.33 10.45
C GLY A 481 -13.22 -8.33 10.85
N GLU A 482 -13.52 -9.25 9.94
CA GLU A 482 -14.68 -10.16 10.04
C GLU A 482 -14.65 -11.10 11.25
N ILE A 483 -13.46 -11.51 11.68
CA ILE A 483 -13.29 -12.46 12.78
C ILE A 483 -13.09 -11.80 14.13
N PHE A 484 -12.98 -10.48 14.17
CA PHE A 484 -12.78 -9.77 15.41
C PHE A 484 -14.08 -9.76 16.23
N PRO A 485 -14.04 -10.16 17.54
CA PRO A 485 -15.26 -10.26 18.34
C PRO A 485 -15.98 -8.93 18.48
N SER A 486 -17.20 -8.84 17.99
CA SER A 486 -18.02 -7.61 18.04
C SER A 486 -18.25 -7.09 19.45
N SER A 487 -18.28 -7.97 20.44
CA SER A 487 -18.40 -7.60 21.86
C SER A 487 -17.21 -6.82 22.41
N LEU A 488 -16.05 -6.93 21.78
CA LEU A 488 -14.85 -6.15 22.14
C LEU A 488 -14.73 -4.85 21.36
N VAL A 489 -15.55 -4.65 20.32
CA VAL A 489 -15.50 -3.43 19.50
C VAL A 489 -16.18 -2.27 20.25
N PHE A 490 -15.64 -1.08 20.08
CA PHE A 490 -16.21 0.15 20.62
C PHE A 490 -17.69 0.31 20.22
N HIS A 491 -18.53 0.59 21.20
CA HIS A 491 -19.91 1.07 21.00
C HIS A 491 -20.20 2.20 21.97
N PRO A 492 -20.79 3.33 21.52
CA PRO A 492 -20.88 4.54 22.34
C PRO A 492 -21.67 4.35 23.63
N THR A 493 -22.62 3.42 23.69
CA THR A 493 -23.45 3.14 24.85
C THR A 493 -23.22 1.78 25.49
N GLU A 494 -22.95 0.74 24.69
CA GLU A 494 -22.86 -0.64 25.18
C GLU A 494 -21.42 -1.02 25.57
N ASN A 495 -20.41 -0.50 24.83
CA ASN A 495 -19.00 -0.76 25.09
C ASN A 495 -18.12 0.48 24.80
N PRO A 496 -18.21 1.55 25.60
CA PRO A 496 -17.45 2.78 25.38
C PRO A 496 -15.94 2.60 25.58
N GLY A 497 -15.50 1.58 26.30
CA GLY A 497 -14.09 1.18 26.46
C GLY A 497 -13.60 0.17 25.43
N GLY A 498 -14.43 -0.17 24.44
CA GLY A 498 -14.08 -1.15 23.43
C GLY A 498 -12.99 -0.72 22.45
N VAL A 499 -12.48 -1.69 21.71
CA VAL A 499 -11.43 -1.50 20.71
C VAL A 499 -11.95 -0.62 19.57
N ARG A 500 -11.22 0.45 19.30
CA ARG A 500 -11.53 1.39 18.21
C ARG A 500 -10.73 1.01 16.95
N CYS A 501 -11.40 0.93 15.82
CA CYS A 501 -10.83 0.39 14.59
C CYS A 501 -10.98 1.34 13.39
N SER A 502 -11.00 2.64 13.62
CA SER A 502 -11.00 3.59 12.50
C SER A 502 -9.62 3.68 11.83
N HIS A 503 -9.59 4.25 10.64
CA HIS A 503 -8.33 4.52 9.93
C HIS A 503 -7.33 5.32 10.79
N VAL A 504 -7.79 6.33 11.53
CA VAL A 504 -6.89 7.12 12.40
C VAL A 504 -6.37 6.30 13.58
N GLU A 505 -7.16 5.37 14.11
CA GLU A 505 -6.72 4.47 15.17
C GLU A 505 -5.69 3.44 14.68
N HIS A 506 -5.76 3.00 13.43
CA HIS A 506 -4.73 2.19 12.79
C HIS A 506 -3.40 2.94 12.62
N ASN A 507 -3.46 4.27 12.60
CA ASN A 507 -2.30 5.16 12.42
C ASN A 507 -1.91 5.91 13.71
N VAL A 508 -2.34 5.42 14.87
CA VAL A 508 -2.07 6.08 16.17
C VAL A 508 -0.58 6.21 16.48
N ASN A 509 0.24 5.29 16.00
CA ASN A 509 1.70 5.35 16.13
C ASN A 509 2.31 6.55 15.40
N MET A 510 1.69 7.05 14.34
CA MET A 510 2.11 8.23 13.59
C MET A 510 1.38 9.50 14.04
N LEU A 511 0.07 9.40 14.34
CA LEU A 511 -0.76 10.56 14.70
C LEU A 511 -0.69 10.90 16.20
N GLY A 512 -0.35 9.92 17.04
CA GLY A 512 -0.50 10.03 18.49
C GLY A 512 -1.96 9.99 18.93
N SER A 513 -2.18 10.06 20.24
CA SER A 513 -3.51 10.08 20.84
C SER A 513 -3.60 11.14 21.92
N SER A 514 -4.84 11.52 22.27
CA SER A 514 -5.12 12.45 23.37
C SER A 514 -6.48 12.17 24.01
N ALA A 515 -6.62 12.57 25.28
CA ALA A 515 -7.90 12.56 25.95
C ALA A 515 -8.81 13.66 25.37
N TYR A 516 -10.05 13.30 25.07
CA TYR A 516 -11.09 14.21 24.62
C TYR A 516 -11.92 14.70 25.82
N PRO A 517 -12.77 15.77 25.67
CA PRO A 517 -13.54 16.33 26.77
C PRO A 517 -14.50 15.34 27.48
N ASP A 518 -14.88 14.28 26.81
CA ASP A 518 -15.71 13.18 27.36
C ASP A 518 -14.87 12.15 28.16
N GLY A 519 -13.57 12.38 28.33
CA GLY A 519 -12.66 11.48 29.04
C GLY A 519 -12.15 10.29 28.23
N VAL A 520 -12.62 10.11 26.98
CA VAL A 520 -12.17 9.01 26.12
C VAL A 520 -10.89 9.38 25.39
N THR A 521 -9.89 8.51 25.45
CA THR A 521 -8.66 8.66 24.64
C THR A 521 -8.91 8.16 23.23
N ARG A 522 -8.57 9.00 22.24
CA ARG A 522 -8.70 8.70 20.81
C ARG A 522 -7.43 9.07 20.07
N ALA A 523 -7.18 8.43 18.94
CA ALA A 523 -6.16 8.91 18.01
C ALA A 523 -6.44 10.35 17.58
N ASN A 524 -5.40 11.15 17.44
CA ASN A 524 -5.53 12.53 17.00
C ASN A 524 -6.05 12.56 15.54
N GLN A 525 -7.07 13.40 15.30
CA GLN A 525 -7.71 13.50 14.00
C GLN A 525 -7.19 14.73 13.25
N PRO A 526 -6.53 14.58 12.08
CA PRO A 526 -6.11 15.70 11.24
C PRO A 526 -7.27 16.18 10.33
N LEU A 527 -8.50 16.25 10.86
CA LEU A 527 -9.71 16.67 10.17
C LEU A 527 -10.06 18.10 10.56
N ASP A 528 -10.10 19.00 9.59
CA ASP A 528 -10.39 20.41 9.76
C ASP A 528 -11.30 20.92 8.63
N ASN A 529 -12.29 21.73 8.96
CA ASN A 529 -13.10 22.46 7.98
C ASN A 529 -13.41 23.89 8.40
N VAL A 530 -12.60 24.45 9.33
CA VAL A 530 -12.69 25.87 9.73
C VAL A 530 -12.40 26.76 8.52
N GLY A 531 -13.28 27.71 8.25
CA GLY A 531 -13.12 28.66 7.14
C GLY A 531 -13.48 28.11 5.75
N VAL A 532 -13.78 26.81 5.60
CA VAL A 532 -14.16 26.20 4.33
C VAL A 532 -15.55 26.69 3.91
N GLN A 533 -15.63 27.35 2.74
CA GLN A 533 -16.86 27.92 2.19
C GLN A 533 -17.54 26.92 1.25
N TYR A 534 -18.23 25.93 1.80
CA TYR A 534 -18.90 24.92 0.98
C TYR A 534 -19.90 25.55 0.00
N GLY A 535 -19.85 25.11 -1.26
CA GLY A 535 -20.71 25.62 -2.32
C GLY A 535 -20.27 26.96 -2.94
N LEU A 536 -19.08 27.51 -2.61
CA LEU A 536 -18.64 28.81 -3.15
C LEU A 536 -18.61 28.85 -4.67
N MET A 537 -18.09 27.83 -5.36
CA MET A 537 -18.08 27.76 -6.82
C MET A 537 -19.49 27.68 -7.41
N ALA A 538 -20.39 26.95 -6.75
CA ALA A 538 -21.80 26.87 -7.15
C ALA A 538 -22.49 28.26 -7.03
N LEU A 539 -22.23 28.99 -5.96
CA LEU A 539 -22.68 30.38 -5.79
C LEU A 539 -22.13 31.27 -6.92
N ARG A 540 -20.83 31.20 -7.22
CA ARG A 540 -20.17 32.00 -8.25
C ARG A 540 -20.62 31.63 -9.68
N ARG A 541 -21.08 30.42 -9.90
CA ARG A 541 -21.70 29.97 -11.16
C ARG A 541 -23.18 30.32 -11.24
N GLY A 542 -23.79 30.86 -10.17
CA GLY A 542 -25.21 31.16 -10.11
C GLY A 542 -26.11 29.91 -10.04
N THR A 543 -25.56 28.72 -9.81
CA THR A 543 -26.34 27.47 -9.69
C THR A 543 -27.05 27.37 -8.34
N ILE A 544 -26.57 28.09 -7.32
CA ILE A 544 -27.28 28.24 -6.04
C ILE A 544 -27.45 29.72 -5.71
N SER A 545 -28.54 30.03 -4.99
CA SER A 545 -28.81 31.41 -4.53
C SER A 545 -27.89 31.77 -3.34
N PRO A 546 -27.70 33.11 -3.07
CA PRO A 546 -27.04 33.58 -1.86
C PRO A 546 -27.65 33.02 -0.57
N GLU A 547 -28.98 32.88 -0.51
CA GLU A 547 -29.65 32.28 0.65
C GLU A 547 -29.30 30.81 0.81
N ARG A 548 -29.26 30.02 -0.27
CA ARG A 548 -28.88 28.63 -0.19
C ARG A 548 -27.42 28.45 0.29
N PHE A 549 -26.52 29.30 -0.18
CA PHE A 549 -25.13 29.33 0.28
C PHE A 549 -25.00 29.63 1.78
N VAL A 550 -25.73 30.64 2.27
CA VAL A 550 -25.77 30.99 3.70
C VAL A 550 -26.32 29.82 4.51
N HIS A 551 -27.47 29.28 4.12
CA HIS A 551 -28.15 28.18 4.81
C HIS A 551 -27.28 26.92 4.85
N LEU A 552 -26.60 26.57 3.76
CA LEU A 552 -25.65 25.45 3.73
C LEU A 552 -24.56 25.64 4.79
N ASN A 553 -23.89 26.78 4.79
CA ASN A 553 -22.74 27.00 5.65
C ASN A 553 -23.14 27.17 7.15
N GLU A 554 -24.37 27.56 7.45
CA GLU A 554 -24.91 27.56 8.82
C GLU A 554 -25.21 26.17 9.36
N ASN A 555 -25.54 25.21 8.48
CA ASN A 555 -26.09 23.92 8.88
C ASN A 555 -25.18 22.71 8.54
N ILE A 556 -24.09 22.91 7.82
CA ILE A 556 -23.19 21.80 7.41
C ILE A 556 -22.60 21.09 8.64
N GLY A 557 -22.17 21.83 9.66
CA GLY A 557 -21.72 21.27 10.93
C GLY A 557 -20.29 20.71 10.91
N GLN A 558 -20.08 19.74 11.78
CA GLN A 558 -18.83 19.05 12.04
C GLN A 558 -19.06 17.55 12.27
N HIS A 559 -17.99 16.79 12.39
CA HIS A 559 -17.98 15.45 12.98
C HIS A 559 -17.60 15.54 14.46
N ASP A 560 -18.18 14.68 15.29
CA ASP A 560 -17.71 14.48 16.66
C ASP A 560 -16.44 13.60 16.69
N GLY A 561 -15.94 13.28 17.89
CA GLY A 561 -14.76 12.44 18.08
C GLY A 561 -14.90 11.01 17.55
N ASP A 562 -16.11 10.58 17.21
CA ASP A 562 -16.43 9.25 16.67
C ASP A 562 -16.97 9.33 15.22
N PHE A 563 -16.69 10.45 14.54
CA PHE A 563 -17.05 10.71 13.15
C PHE A 563 -18.57 10.70 12.87
N SER A 564 -19.42 10.93 13.89
CA SER A 564 -20.83 11.18 13.68
C SER A 564 -21.07 12.67 13.40
N ARG A 565 -21.98 12.98 12.47
CA ARG A 565 -22.27 14.36 12.11
C ARG A 565 -22.99 15.09 13.27
N VAL A 566 -22.51 16.29 13.56
CA VAL A 566 -23.16 17.26 14.47
C VAL A 566 -23.49 18.51 13.65
N PRO A 567 -24.78 18.77 13.37
CA PRO A 567 -25.20 19.92 12.56
C PRO A 567 -24.96 21.26 13.27
N GLY A 568 -24.87 22.36 12.51
CA GLY A 568 -24.74 23.71 13.02
C GLY A 568 -23.55 24.48 12.47
N VAL A 569 -23.23 25.61 13.13
CA VAL A 569 -22.16 26.52 12.69
C VAL A 569 -20.75 26.06 13.08
N ARG A 570 -20.64 25.19 14.09
CA ARG A 570 -19.32 24.67 14.52
C ARG A 570 -18.66 23.86 13.41
N ARG A 571 -17.34 23.91 13.38
CA ARG A 571 -16.47 23.21 12.41
C ARG A 571 -15.53 22.25 13.13
N ASN A 572 -15.06 21.24 12.42
CA ASN A 572 -13.94 20.45 12.90
C ASN A 572 -12.71 21.35 12.94
N GLU A 573 -12.01 21.32 14.05
CA GLU A 573 -10.76 22.04 14.24
C GLU A 573 -9.67 21.03 14.63
N ALA A 574 -8.74 20.78 13.69
CA ALA A 574 -7.62 19.88 13.93
C ALA A 574 -6.56 20.52 14.81
N LYS A 575 -5.96 19.73 15.68
CA LYS A 575 -4.77 20.13 16.44
C LYS A 575 -3.58 20.28 15.48
N VAL A 576 -2.77 21.33 15.69
CA VAL A 576 -1.60 21.62 14.83
C VAL A 576 -0.63 20.45 14.82
N GLU A 577 -0.38 19.83 15.96
CA GLU A 577 0.49 18.66 16.09
C GLU A 577 0.01 17.46 15.26
N ALA A 578 -1.31 17.25 15.18
CA ALA A 578 -1.86 16.17 14.35
C ALA A 578 -1.66 16.44 12.85
N LEU A 579 -1.78 17.71 12.43
CA LEU A 579 -1.54 18.13 11.06
C LEU A 579 -0.05 17.95 10.69
N GLU A 580 0.86 18.45 11.53
CA GLU A 580 2.31 18.34 11.33
C GLU A 580 2.75 16.87 11.24
N ARG A 581 2.22 16.00 12.12
CA ARG A 581 2.48 14.55 12.09
C ARG A 581 1.96 13.89 10.83
N ALA A 582 0.75 14.24 10.39
CA ALA A 582 0.17 13.71 9.16
C ALA A 582 1.03 14.06 7.92
N TYR A 583 1.56 15.27 7.85
CA TYR A 583 2.46 15.68 6.76
C TYR A 583 3.83 15.00 6.87
N ARG A 584 4.47 15.04 8.04
CA ARG A 584 5.82 14.48 8.24
C ARG A 584 5.88 12.99 8.04
N SER A 585 4.84 12.25 8.46
CA SER A 585 4.77 10.80 8.29
C SER A 585 4.56 10.36 6.85
N GLY A 586 4.20 11.28 5.94
CA GLY A 586 3.85 10.93 4.56
C GLY A 586 2.42 10.43 4.38
N MET A 587 1.56 10.51 5.41
CA MET A 587 0.12 10.22 5.27
C MET A 587 -0.55 11.14 4.24
N VAL A 588 0.00 12.35 4.05
CA VAL A 588 -0.29 13.21 2.90
C VAL A 588 0.89 13.11 1.95
N THR A 589 0.71 12.39 0.88
CA THR A 589 1.76 12.21 -0.15
C THR A 589 2.06 13.54 -0.82
N ASN A 590 3.29 14.01 -0.70
CA ASN A 590 3.71 15.29 -1.30
C ASN A 590 4.32 15.15 -2.71
N GLY A 591 4.49 13.94 -3.20
CA GLY A 591 5.06 13.65 -4.52
C GLY A 591 6.59 13.72 -4.63
N ARG A 592 7.30 14.24 -3.62
CA ARG A 592 8.75 14.49 -3.71
C ARG A 592 9.56 13.24 -4.04
N HIS A 593 9.40 12.19 -3.24
CA HIS A 593 10.15 10.95 -3.41
C HIS A 593 9.60 10.06 -4.53
N LEU A 594 8.36 10.29 -4.97
CA LEU A 594 7.78 9.57 -6.10
C LEU A 594 8.39 9.93 -7.45
N ALA A 595 9.20 11.00 -7.54
CA ALA A 595 9.90 11.36 -8.78
C ALA A 595 10.87 10.27 -9.26
N SER A 596 11.40 9.45 -8.33
CA SER A 596 12.29 8.32 -8.63
C SER A 596 11.57 7.02 -8.96
N VAL A 597 10.23 7.03 -9.04
CA VAL A 597 9.39 5.85 -9.29
C VAL A 597 8.67 6.02 -10.63
N ALA A 598 8.79 5.05 -11.52
CA ALA A 598 8.00 5.02 -12.76
C ALA A 598 6.56 4.60 -12.43
N ILE A 599 5.55 5.35 -12.88
CA ILE A 599 4.15 5.11 -12.52
C ILE A 599 3.28 5.05 -13.78
N ILE A 600 2.57 3.93 -13.98
CA ILE A 600 1.48 3.78 -14.96
C ILE A 600 0.19 3.59 -14.17
N ASP A 601 -0.69 4.61 -14.21
CA ASP A 601 -1.96 4.63 -13.50
C ASP A 601 -3.13 4.43 -14.46
N MET A 602 -3.84 3.32 -14.29
CA MET A 602 -4.94 2.92 -15.17
C MET A 602 -6.28 3.40 -14.61
N ARG A 603 -7.10 4.00 -15.47
CA ARG A 603 -8.40 4.60 -15.10
C ARG A 603 -9.52 4.19 -16.04
N PRO A 604 -10.68 3.73 -15.55
CA PRO A 604 -11.86 3.63 -16.40
C PRO A 604 -12.26 5.02 -16.87
N SER A 605 -12.62 5.15 -18.16
CA SER A 605 -12.97 6.45 -18.76
C SER A 605 -14.31 6.99 -18.26
N GLU A 606 -15.25 6.12 -17.90
CA GLU A 606 -16.57 6.49 -17.39
C GLU A 606 -16.88 5.81 -16.06
N GLN A 607 -17.24 6.62 -15.05
CA GLN A 607 -17.63 6.12 -13.75
C GLN A 607 -18.72 7.00 -13.11
N ALA A 608 -19.97 6.76 -13.46
CA ALA A 608 -21.08 7.43 -12.78
C ALA A 608 -21.39 6.84 -11.38
N TRP A 609 -20.84 5.68 -11.06
CA TRP A 609 -21.21 4.87 -9.86
C TRP A 609 -20.03 4.26 -9.09
N SER A 610 -18.81 4.67 -9.42
CA SER A 610 -17.62 4.25 -8.70
C SER A 610 -17.29 5.21 -7.56
N ASN A 611 -16.77 4.67 -6.47
CA ASN A 611 -16.16 5.41 -5.36
C ASN A 611 -14.73 5.85 -5.69
N THR A 612 -14.11 5.32 -6.75
CA THR A 612 -12.76 5.66 -7.21
C THR A 612 -12.84 6.45 -8.51
N LEU A 613 -13.04 7.75 -8.36
CA LEU A 613 -13.29 8.66 -9.48
C LEU A 613 -12.06 8.87 -10.36
N SER A 614 -12.24 8.84 -11.69
CA SER A 614 -11.13 8.90 -12.67
C SER A 614 -10.24 10.15 -12.52
N TRP A 615 -10.82 11.30 -12.17
CA TRP A 615 -10.10 12.56 -12.01
C TRP A 615 -9.18 12.63 -10.77
N ARG A 616 -9.31 11.72 -9.82
CA ARG A 616 -8.49 11.68 -8.59
C ARG A 616 -7.01 11.42 -8.81
N VAL A 617 -6.63 11.00 -10.00
CA VAL A 617 -5.24 10.94 -10.43
C VAL A 617 -4.59 12.33 -10.57
N LEU A 618 -5.40 13.36 -10.83
CA LEU A 618 -4.90 14.71 -11.06
C LEU A 618 -4.29 15.38 -9.82
N PRO A 619 -4.83 15.23 -8.59
CA PRO A 619 -4.16 15.65 -7.37
C PRO A 619 -2.74 15.10 -7.24
N LEU A 620 -2.51 13.81 -7.49
CA LEU A 620 -1.18 13.23 -7.47
C LEU A 620 -0.25 13.89 -8.50
N ARG A 621 -0.72 14.05 -9.76
CA ARG A 621 0.04 14.71 -10.83
C ARG A 621 0.39 16.15 -10.48
N LYS A 622 -0.54 16.87 -9.85
CA LYS A 622 -0.31 18.24 -9.38
C LYS A 622 0.76 18.29 -8.28
N ARG A 623 0.69 17.38 -7.31
CA ARG A 623 1.69 17.29 -6.23
C ARG A 623 3.08 16.93 -6.77
N LEU A 624 3.18 16.01 -7.74
CA LEU A 624 4.44 15.71 -8.44
C LEU A 624 5.02 16.96 -9.11
N THR A 625 4.16 17.72 -9.80
CA THR A 625 4.57 18.97 -10.45
C THR A 625 5.04 20.00 -9.44
N ASP A 626 4.30 20.19 -8.33
CA ASP A 626 4.61 21.18 -7.30
C ASP A 626 5.93 20.84 -6.58
N ALA A 627 6.16 19.57 -6.29
CA ALA A 627 7.34 19.12 -5.57
C ALA A 627 8.61 19.04 -6.44
N ASN A 628 8.47 18.67 -7.72
CA ASN A 628 9.59 18.29 -8.57
C ASN A 628 9.70 19.12 -9.87
N GLY A 629 8.74 20.02 -10.14
CA GLY A 629 8.66 20.81 -11.38
C GLY A 629 8.25 19.98 -12.60
N ARG A 630 7.99 18.68 -12.44
CA ARG A 630 7.69 17.73 -13.52
C ARG A 630 6.81 16.56 -13.03
N TYR A 631 6.18 15.86 -13.96
CA TYR A 631 5.36 14.66 -13.70
C TYR A 631 5.51 13.58 -14.79
N ASP A 632 6.52 13.66 -15.62
CA ASP A 632 6.74 12.77 -16.78
C ASP A 632 7.09 11.31 -16.39
N ASN A 633 7.33 11.07 -15.11
CA ASN A 633 7.38 9.74 -14.52
C ASN A 633 5.99 9.14 -14.20
N HIS A 634 4.89 9.90 -14.41
CA HIS A 634 3.52 9.50 -14.10
C HIS A 634 2.65 9.53 -15.34
N ILE A 635 2.26 8.37 -15.83
CA ILE A 635 1.50 8.17 -17.07
C ILE A 635 0.09 7.66 -16.73
N ILE A 636 -0.91 8.22 -17.38
CA ILE A 636 -2.31 7.85 -17.19
C ILE A 636 -2.81 7.08 -18.41
N TRP A 637 -3.28 5.84 -18.18
CA TRP A 637 -3.95 5.04 -19.16
C TRP A 637 -5.44 4.95 -18.83
N ALA A 638 -6.25 5.76 -19.51
CA ALA A 638 -7.70 5.60 -19.46
C ALA A 638 -8.10 4.37 -20.30
N TYR A 639 -9.14 3.66 -19.86
CA TYR A 639 -9.67 2.53 -20.63
C TYR A 639 -11.21 2.56 -20.66
N SER A 640 -11.76 2.11 -21.78
CA SER A 640 -13.20 2.06 -22.03
C SER A 640 -13.59 0.69 -22.58
N SER A 641 -14.71 0.14 -22.11
CA SER A 641 -15.27 -1.14 -22.60
C SER A 641 -14.36 -2.36 -22.52
N ILE A 642 -13.28 -2.27 -21.73
CA ILE A 642 -12.33 -3.36 -21.49
C ILE A 642 -12.00 -3.46 -19.98
N SER A 643 -11.44 -4.59 -19.57
CA SER A 643 -10.77 -4.69 -18.26
C SER A 643 -9.49 -3.83 -18.25
N PRO A 644 -9.00 -3.41 -17.07
CA PRO A 644 -7.74 -2.66 -17.00
C PRO A 644 -6.63 -3.36 -17.81
N PRO A 645 -5.90 -2.63 -18.69
CA PRO A 645 -4.87 -3.22 -19.55
C PRO A 645 -3.56 -3.52 -18.80
N GLN A 646 -3.67 -4.31 -17.73
CA GLN A 646 -2.60 -4.57 -16.77
C GLN A 646 -1.39 -5.27 -17.39
N ILE A 647 -1.61 -6.21 -18.32
CA ILE A 647 -0.52 -6.91 -19.02
C ILE A 647 0.30 -5.92 -19.86
N ASN A 648 -0.38 -5.05 -20.62
CA ASN A 648 0.30 -4.04 -21.44
C ASN A 648 1.08 -3.05 -20.57
N ALA A 649 0.47 -2.61 -19.46
CA ALA A 649 1.09 -1.70 -18.51
C ALA A 649 2.30 -2.34 -17.82
N PHE A 650 2.23 -3.60 -17.42
CA PHE A 650 3.35 -4.33 -16.85
C PHE A 650 4.50 -4.49 -17.86
N THR A 651 4.20 -4.86 -19.11
CA THR A 651 5.22 -5.00 -20.17
C THR A 651 5.90 -3.65 -20.48
N ALA A 652 5.14 -2.55 -20.48
CA ALA A 652 5.69 -1.20 -20.65
C ALA A 652 6.58 -0.80 -19.47
N MET A 653 6.18 -1.13 -18.25
CA MET A 653 6.92 -0.87 -17.02
C MET A 653 8.25 -1.65 -17.00
N ASP A 654 8.23 -2.92 -17.36
CA ASP A 654 9.44 -3.75 -17.41
C ASP A 654 10.49 -3.14 -18.36
N ARG A 655 10.11 -2.76 -19.60
CA ARG A 655 10.98 -2.06 -20.55
C ARG A 655 11.52 -0.74 -20.00
N TRP A 656 10.68 -0.01 -19.27
CA TRP A 656 11.07 1.27 -18.67
C TRP A 656 12.17 1.05 -17.63
N LEU A 657 11.94 0.14 -16.68
CA LEU A 657 12.89 -0.13 -15.60
C LEU A 657 14.18 -0.80 -16.07
N GLU A 658 14.16 -1.65 -17.10
CA GLU A 658 15.38 -2.17 -17.72
C GLU A 658 16.24 -1.05 -18.30
N THR A 659 15.62 -0.01 -18.88
CA THR A 659 16.34 1.15 -19.40
C THR A 659 16.88 2.03 -18.27
N VAL A 660 16.14 2.18 -17.16
CA VAL A 660 16.62 2.87 -15.95
C VAL A 660 17.85 2.19 -15.38
N GLU A 661 17.81 0.87 -15.25
CA GLU A 661 18.93 0.06 -14.70
C GLU A 661 20.16 0.10 -15.60
N ALA A 662 19.97 0.15 -16.91
CA ALA A 662 21.06 0.24 -17.89
C ALA A 662 21.74 1.62 -17.97
N ASP A 663 21.16 2.64 -17.32
CA ASP A 663 21.75 3.99 -17.25
C ASP A 663 22.85 4.03 -16.17
N ASP A 664 24.11 3.91 -16.59
CA ASP A 664 25.31 3.95 -15.75
C ASP A 664 25.84 5.37 -15.49
N THR A 665 25.09 6.41 -15.88
CA THR A 665 25.46 7.81 -15.63
C THR A 665 25.29 8.22 -14.17
N ASP A 666 25.93 9.33 -13.77
CA ASP A 666 25.81 9.93 -12.43
C ASP A 666 24.48 10.69 -12.20
N ARG A 667 23.47 10.52 -13.08
CA ARG A 667 22.15 11.11 -12.89
C ARG A 667 21.49 10.58 -11.62
N SER A 668 20.71 11.44 -10.97
CA SER A 668 19.82 10.99 -9.89
C SER A 668 18.78 9.96 -10.42
N ASN A 669 18.27 9.09 -9.54
CA ASN A 669 17.24 8.12 -9.92
C ASN A 669 16.02 8.78 -10.57
N ALA A 670 15.60 9.95 -10.11
CA ALA A 670 14.50 10.71 -10.71
C ALA A 670 14.81 11.15 -12.16
N GLU A 671 16.05 11.55 -12.44
CA GLU A 671 16.48 11.91 -13.80
C GLU A 671 16.59 10.69 -14.70
N LYS A 672 17.09 9.56 -14.16
CA LYS A 672 17.14 8.28 -14.90
C LYS A 672 15.75 7.80 -15.28
N VAL A 673 14.81 7.79 -14.34
CA VAL A 673 13.41 7.39 -14.57
C VAL A 673 12.78 8.25 -15.67
N ALA A 674 13.01 9.56 -15.63
CA ALA A 674 12.47 10.46 -16.63
C ALA A 674 13.11 10.28 -18.02
N ALA A 675 14.42 10.08 -18.07
CA ALA A 675 15.15 9.91 -19.33
C ALA A 675 14.91 8.55 -19.98
N ALA A 676 14.71 7.51 -19.17
CA ALA A 676 14.50 6.13 -19.61
C ALA A 676 13.07 5.83 -20.09
N LYS A 677 12.13 6.78 -19.92
CA LYS A 677 10.72 6.54 -20.30
C LYS A 677 10.62 6.18 -21.79
N PRO A 678 10.02 5.01 -22.15
CA PRO A 678 9.82 4.64 -23.54
C PRO A 678 8.94 5.68 -24.27
N THR A 679 9.27 5.98 -25.51
CA THR A 679 8.60 7.04 -26.29
C THR A 679 7.14 6.75 -26.61
N ASP A 680 6.75 5.47 -26.61
CA ASP A 680 5.38 4.98 -26.78
C ASP A 680 4.58 4.93 -25.47
N VAL A 681 5.22 5.15 -24.32
CA VAL A 681 4.57 5.20 -23.00
C VAL A 681 4.18 6.65 -22.69
N THR A 682 3.01 7.02 -23.15
CA THR A 682 2.40 8.35 -22.99
C THR A 682 1.02 8.23 -22.37
N ASP A 683 0.37 9.34 -22.04
CA ASP A 683 -1.05 9.34 -21.65
C ASP A 683 -1.89 8.81 -22.83
N GLN A 684 -2.68 7.78 -22.56
CA GLN A 684 -3.43 7.05 -23.58
C GLN A 684 -4.88 6.81 -23.15
N CYS A 685 -5.76 6.58 -24.13
CA CYS A 685 -7.09 6.04 -23.89
C CYS A 685 -7.30 4.77 -24.70
N LEU A 686 -7.38 3.67 -24.00
CA LEU A 686 -7.40 2.32 -24.57
C LEU A 686 -8.83 1.79 -24.64
N THR A 687 -9.21 1.27 -25.79
CA THR A 687 -10.47 0.54 -25.98
C THR A 687 -10.21 -0.74 -26.77
N LYS A 688 -11.16 -1.67 -26.71
CA LYS A 688 -11.09 -2.88 -27.52
C LYS A 688 -11.88 -2.65 -28.82
N PHE A 689 -11.18 -2.81 -29.94
CA PHE A 689 -11.80 -2.84 -31.25
C PHE A 689 -11.53 -4.23 -31.87
N ASP A 690 -12.58 -4.94 -32.20
CA ASP A 690 -12.55 -6.38 -32.57
C ASP A 690 -11.85 -7.22 -31.47
N LEU A 691 -10.61 -7.63 -31.67
CA LEU A 691 -9.81 -8.39 -30.70
C LEU A 691 -8.55 -7.65 -30.25
N GLU A 692 -8.31 -6.45 -30.76
CA GLU A 692 -7.12 -5.65 -30.46
C GLU A 692 -7.44 -4.51 -29.50
N ILE A 693 -6.48 -4.19 -28.63
CA ILE A 693 -6.53 -3.00 -27.79
C ILE A 693 -5.84 -1.87 -28.56
N ILE A 694 -6.59 -0.81 -28.82
CA ILE A 694 -6.11 0.36 -29.56
C ILE A 694 -6.18 1.62 -28.70
N ASP A 695 -5.27 2.56 -28.97
CA ASP A 695 -5.33 3.90 -28.41
C ASP A 695 -6.19 4.80 -29.28
N ILE A 696 -7.30 5.30 -28.69
CA ILE A 696 -8.24 6.22 -29.35
C ILE A 696 -7.95 7.70 -29.05
N GLY A 697 -6.87 7.96 -28.35
CA GLY A 697 -6.44 9.30 -27.95
C GLY A 697 -7.10 9.84 -26.68
N TRP A 698 -6.31 10.46 -25.86
CA TRP A 698 -6.73 11.07 -24.61
C TRP A 698 -7.69 12.25 -24.87
N GLY A 699 -8.87 12.22 -24.23
CA GLY A 699 -9.88 13.27 -24.35
C GLY A 699 -10.68 13.25 -25.66
N SER A 700 -10.58 12.18 -26.46
CA SER A 700 -11.45 11.98 -27.62
C SER A 700 -12.91 11.80 -27.21
N GLN A 701 -13.85 11.93 -28.17
CA GLN A 701 -15.28 11.75 -27.94
C GLN A 701 -15.60 10.34 -27.42
N ASP A 702 -14.80 9.35 -27.81
CA ASP A 702 -14.94 7.95 -27.42
C ASP A 702 -14.18 7.61 -26.14
N CYS A 703 -13.43 8.59 -25.59
CA CYS A 703 -12.77 8.54 -24.29
C CYS A 703 -13.14 9.74 -23.43
N PRO A 704 -14.38 9.86 -22.98
CA PRO A 704 -14.80 10.98 -22.16
C PRO A 704 -14.27 10.80 -20.74
N VAL A 705 -13.03 11.25 -20.49
CA VAL A 705 -12.53 11.39 -19.11
C VAL A 705 -13.25 12.55 -18.48
N LYS A 706 -14.23 12.28 -17.65
CA LYS A 706 -14.98 13.31 -16.93
C LYS A 706 -14.15 13.82 -15.77
N PHE A 707 -13.87 15.11 -15.75
CA PHE A 707 -13.19 15.77 -14.66
C PHE A 707 -14.24 16.31 -13.68
N GLY A 708 -14.28 15.71 -12.47
CA GLY A 708 -15.03 16.23 -11.33
C GLY A 708 -14.15 17.13 -10.47
N MET A 709 -14.74 17.56 -9.36
CA MET A 709 -14.07 18.33 -8.30
C MET A 709 -14.43 17.69 -6.96
N SER A 710 -13.65 17.96 -5.91
CA SER A 710 -14.04 17.63 -4.52
C SER A 710 -14.82 18.77 -3.87
N PRO A 711 -15.48 18.51 -2.73
CA PRO A 711 -16.12 19.59 -1.94
C PRO A 711 -15.18 20.74 -1.61
N ARG A 712 -13.90 20.47 -1.35
CA ARG A 712 -12.88 21.50 -1.08
C ARG A 712 -12.53 22.30 -2.32
N GLN A 713 -12.44 21.68 -3.47
CA GLN A 713 -12.22 22.40 -4.73
C GLN A 713 -13.43 23.29 -5.07
N VAL A 714 -14.66 22.82 -4.80
CA VAL A 714 -15.87 23.64 -4.93
C VAL A 714 -15.86 24.81 -3.93
N ALA A 715 -15.22 24.65 -2.78
CA ALA A 715 -14.99 25.72 -1.82
C ALA A 715 -13.80 26.64 -2.18
N GLY A 716 -13.19 26.46 -3.36
CA GLY A 716 -12.05 27.25 -3.86
C GLY A 716 -10.68 26.64 -3.56
N GLY A 717 -10.62 25.43 -3.00
CA GLY A 717 -9.36 24.72 -2.68
C GLY A 717 -8.55 24.33 -3.90
N PRO A 718 -7.24 24.04 -3.71
CA PRO A 718 -6.32 23.70 -4.80
C PRO A 718 -6.58 22.30 -5.37
N LEU A 719 -6.20 22.10 -6.63
CA LEU A 719 -6.26 20.79 -7.30
C LEU A 719 -5.40 19.73 -6.60
N ALA A 720 -4.32 20.13 -5.92
CA ALA A 720 -3.45 19.22 -5.18
C ALA A 720 -4.16 18.51 -4.00
N GLU A 721 -5.24 19.08 -3.46
CA GLU A 721 -6.01 18.56 -2.32
C GLU A 721 -5.16 18.18 -1.09
N ASP A 722 -4.00 18.81 -0.95
CA ASP A 722 -3.03 18.53 0.10
C ASP A 722 -3.10 19.52 1.29
N VAL A 723 -4.03 20.47 1.29
CA VAL A 723 -4.27 21.43 2.37
C VAL A 723 -5.27 20.84 3.37
N LEU A 724 -4.79 20.28 4.48
CA LEU A 724 -5.65 19.70 5.53
C LEU A 724 -6.41 20.77 6.32
N LYS A 725 -5.70 21.84 6.74
CA LYS A 725 -6.25 23.03 7.38
C LYS A 725 -5.72 24.26 6.66
N CYS A 726 -6.61 25.11 6.17
CA CYS A 726 -6.20 26.35 5.49
C CYS A 726 -5.75 27.42 6.52
N GLN A 727 -4.88 28.33 6.10
CA GLN A 727 -4.71 29.61 6.78
C GLN A 727 -5.93 30.49 6.50
N LEU A 728 -6.33 31.28 7.48
CA LEU A 728 -7.53 32.13 7.36
C LEU A 728 -7.20 33.53 6.87
N LYS A 729 -8.13 34.09 6.08
CA LYS A 729 -8.18 35.52 5.71
C LYS A 729 -9.52 36.10 6.17
N PRO A 730 -9.62 37.45 6.39
CA PRO A 730 -10.89 38.05 6.71
C PRO A 730 -12.00 37.80 5.68
N LEU A 731 -13.23 37.60 6.12
CA LEU A 731 -14.39 37.53 5.24
C LEU A 731 -14.69 38.96 4.67
N VAL A 732 -14.46 39.13 3.38
CA VAL A 732 -14.73 40.42 2.65
C VAL A 732 -15.72 40.14 1.53
N LEU A 733 -17.01 40.33 1.76
CA LEU A 733 -18.10 40.01 0.83
C LEU A 733 -18.13 40.92 -0.42
N GLU A 734 -17.32 41.96 -0.44
CA GLU A 734 -17.12 42.87 -1.56
C GLU A 734 -15.91 42.50 -2.42
N SER A 735 -15.21 41.42 -2.09
CA SER A 735 -14.04 40.94 -2.86
C SER A 735 -14.46 40.17 -4.12
N ASP A 736 -13.50 39.98 -5.02
CA ASP A 736 -13.67 39.18 -6.24
C ASP A 736 -14.04 37.72 -5.97
N ASP A 737 -13.84 37.25 -4.75
CA ASP A 737 -14.29 35.93 -4.31
C ASP A 737 -15.83 35.77 -4.40
N TYR A 738 -16.58 36.89 -4.40
CA TYR A 738 -18.05 36.90 -4.47
C TYR A 738 -18.55 37.60 -5.74
N THR A 739 -17.99 37.20 -6.87
CA THR A 739 -18.45 37.63 -8.20
C THR A 739 -18.91 36.44 -9.03
N LEU A 740 -19.91 36.66 -9.89
CA LEU A 740 -20.36 35.64 -10.85
C LEU A 740 -19.26 35.41 -11.89
N ILE A 741 -18.94 34.12 -12.13
CA ILE A 741 -17.88 33.74 -13.09
C ILE A 741 -18.23 34.15 -14.51
N GLU A 742 -19.53 34.08 -14.89
CA GLU A 742 -19.99 34.32 -16.24
C GLU A 742 -19.75 35.77 -16.71
N ASN A 743 -19.93 36.76 -15.83
CA ASN A 743 -19.94 38.16 -16.21
C ASN A 743 -19.21 39.10 -15.23
N GLY A 744 -18.62 38.60 -14.18
CA GLY A 744 -17.93 39.39 -13.15
C GLY A 744 -18.85 40.25 -12.27
N ALA A 745 -20.17 40.08 -12.35
CA ALA A 745 -21.10 40.84 -11.53
C ALA A 745 -20.98 40.45 -10.05
N ALA A 746 -21.01 41.47 -9.17
CA ALA A 746 -20.97 41.25 -7.74
C ALA A 746 -22.22 40.49 -7.26
N ILE A 747 -22.00 39.45 -6.42
CA ILE A 747 -23.07 38.73 -5.77
C ILE A 747 -23.60 39.56 -4.62
N VAL A 748 -24.89 39.86 -4.63
CA VAL A 748 -25.52 40.73 -3.64
C VAL A 748 -26.07 39.89 -2.50
N PHE A 749 -25.56 40.16 -1.29
CA PHE A 749 -26.10 39.59 -0.04
C PHE A 749 -26.97 40.66 0.65
N THR A 750 -28.12 40.26 1.19
CA THR A 750 -28.93 41.11 2.06
C THR A 750 -28.21 41.43 3.37
N SER A 751 -28.64 42.44 4.11
CA SER A 751 -28.04 42.80 5.40
C SER A 751 -28.13 41.64 6.40
N GLU A 752 -29.22 40.87 6.38
CA GLU A 752 -29.40 39.68 7.21
C GLU A 752 -28.39 38.55 6.84
N GLN A 753 -28.28 38.24 5.57
CA GLN A 753 -27.32 37.25 5.06
C GLN A 753 -25.88 37.62 5.42
N ARG A 754 -25.51 38.89 5.34
CA ARG A 754 -24.19 39.36 5.77
C ARG A 754 -23.92 39.13 7.24
N VAL A 755 -24.90 39.35 8.10
CA VAL A 755 -24.79 39.09 9.56
C VAL A 755 -24.61 37.61 9.82
N ARG A 756 -25.40 36.77 9.16
CA ARG A 756 -25.34 35.31 9.29
C ARG A 756 -23.98 34.78 8.80
N LEU A 757 -23.49 35.21 7.64
CA LEU A 757 -22.16 34.80 7.14
C LEU A 757 -21.01 35.22 8.08
N LYS A 758 -21.08 36.44 8.64
CA LYS A 758 -20.09 36.90 9.64
C LYS A 758 -20.13 36.07 10.92
N SER A 759 -21.27 35.53 11.28
CA SER A 759 -21.40 34.62 12.43
C SER A 759 -20.79 33.24 12.11
N VAL A 760 -21.04 32.71 10.91
CA VAL A 760 -20.52 31.43 10.47
C VAL A 760 -18.98 31.45 10.33
N PHE A 761 -18.44 32.52 9.75
CA PHE A 761 -17.04 32.71 9.47
C PHE A 761 -16.42 33.81 10.37
N ALA A 762 -16.71 33.72 11.68
CA ALA A 762 -16.25 34.70 12.66
C ALA A 762 -14.72 34.79 12.73
N GLU A 763 -14.01 33.69 12.52
CA GLU A 763 -12.56 33.62 12.50
C GLU A 763 -11.96 33.94 11.12
N GLY A 764 -12.79 33.98 10.07
CA GLY A 764 -12.39 34.19 8.70
C GLY A 764 -12.70 33.02 7.78
N VAL A 765 -12.25 33.14 6.54
CA VAL A 765 -12.42 32.15 5.47
C VAL A 765 -11.07 31.66 4.97
N CYS A 766 -11.02 30.49 4.33
CA CYS A 766 -9.79 29.91 3.81
C CYS A 766 -9.08 30.84 2.82
N ASP A 767 -7.80 31.06 3.06
CA ASP A 767 -6.85 31.62 2.11
C ASP A 767 -6.11 30.49 1.38
N TRP A 768 -6.71 30.01 0.30
CA TRP A 768 -6.17 28.91 -0.49
C TRP A 768 -4.91 29.26 -1.30
N THR A 769 -4.46 30.53 -1.25
CA THR A 769 -3.21 30.95 -1.88
C THR A 769 -1.99 30.66 -1.02
N LYS A 770 -2.20 30.27 0.23
CA LYS A 770 -1.16 29.93 1.22
C LYS A 770 -1.06 28.43 1.45
N PRO A 771 0.12 27.95 1.84
CA PRO A 771 0.26 26.58 2.32
C PRO A 771 -0.67 26.30 3.51
N GLY A 772 -1.06 25.06 3.71
CA GLY A 772 -1.82 24.62 4.87
C GLY A 772 -1.08 24.85 6.19
N VAL A 773 -1.84 24.90 7.28
CA VAL A 773 -1.26 24.97 8.63
C VAL A 773 -0.47 23.70 8.91
N GLY A 774 0.80 23.83 9.30
CA GLY A 774 1.71 22.70 9.55
C GLY A 774 2.13 21.92 8.31
N GLN A 775 1.74 22.38 7.10
CA GLN A 775 2.08 21.70 5.85
C GLN A 775 3.59 21.72 5.60
N GLN A 776 4.17 20.55 5.43
CA GLN A 776 5.58 20.33 5.18
C GLN A 776 5.81 19.07 4.34
N ALA A 777 6.97 18.97 3.72
CA ALA A 777 7.35 17.75 3.02
C ALA A 777 7.77 16.66 4.02
N SER A 778 7.38 15.42 3.74
CA SER A 778 7.93 14.26 4.46
C SER A 778 9.40 14.10 4.11
N PRO A 779 10.30 13.91 5.10
CA PRO A 779 11.71 13.65 4.82
C PRO A 779 11.96 12.27 4.20
N GLY A 780 10.99 11.35 4.27
CA GLY A 780 11.15 9.93 3.94
C GLY A 780 11.85 9.15 5.05
N TRP A 781 11.73 7.83 5.01
CA TRP A 781 12.34 6.91 5.98
C TRP A 781 12.16 7.35 7.44
N MET A 782 10.92 7.63 7.81
CA MET A 782 10.58 8.03 9.18
C MET A 782 10.49 6.83 10.10
N SER A 783 11.14 6.94 11.29
CA SER A 783 10.96 6.01 12.39
C SER A 783 10.03 6.58 13.44
N PHE A 784 9.09 5.75 13.90
CA PHE A 784 8.12 6.03 14.97
C PHE A 784 8.39 5.17 16.21
N ALA A 785 9.57 4.54 16.30
CA ALA A 785 9.97 3.71 17.43
C ALA A 785 9.97 4.50 18.77
N ASP A 786 10.32 5.78 18.71
CA ASP A 786 10.37 6.67 19.88
C ASP A 786 9.05 7.47 20.07
N GLY A 787 8.02 7.20 19.27
CA GLY A 787 6.72 7.84 19.36
C GLY A 787 6.28 8.60 18.10
N PRO A 788 5.10 9.25 18.16
CA PRO A 788 4.41 9.79 16.97
C PRO A 788 5.08 11.02 16.33
N ASP A 789 5.99 11.71 17.04
CA ASP A 789 6.76 12.81 16.45
C ASP A 789 7.72 12.31 15.37
N GLY A 790 8.11 11.04 15.43
CA GLY A 790 8.96 10.40 14.46
C GLY A 790 10.31 11.08 14.24
N LYS A 791 11.28 10.33 13.74
CA LYS A 791 12.58 10.86 13.34
C LYS A 791 12.99 10.24 12.00
N PRO A 792 13.61 10.98 11.09
CA PRO A 792 14.24 10.37 9.93
C PRO A 792 15.31 9.36 10.36
N LEU A 793 15.35 8.21 9.70
CA LEU A 793 16.42 7.24 9.87
C LEU A 793 17.68 7.76 9.17
N GLU A 794 18.83 7.65 9.83
CA GLU A 794 20.14 7.92 9.24
C GLU A 794 20.65 6.63 8.58
N LEU A 795 20.26 6.41 7.32
CA LEU A 795 20.65 5.22 6.56
C LEU A 795 22.00 5.42 5.89
N THR A 796 22.84 4.39 5.94
CA THR A 796 24.14 4.36 5.24
C THR A 796 24.03 3.95 3.78
N SER A 797 22.93 3.28 3.43
CA SER A 797 22.54 2.89 2.07
C SER A 797 21.05 3.01 1.88
N TYR A 798 20.59 3.42 0.70
CA TYR A 798 19.17 3.43 0.36
C TYR A 798 18.76 2.06 -0.20
N GLY A 799 18.19 1.23 0.66
CA GLY A 799 17.52 0.00 0.26
C GLY A 799 18.40 -1.18 -0.14
N PRO A 800 17.86 -2.40 -0.04
CA PRO A 800 18.54 -3.61 -0.51
C PRO A 800 18.66 -3.56 -2.04
N GLY A 801 19.87 -3.32 -2.56
CA GLY A 801 20.19 -3.40 -3.98
C GLY A 801 20.59 -2.11 -4.69
N GLU A 802 20.62 -0.95 -4.01
CA GLU A 802 21.12 0.27 -4.63
C GLU A 802 22.65 0.38 -4.46
N LYS A 803 23.38 -0.03 -5.48
CA LYS A 803 24.71 0.48 -5.87
C LYS A 803 24.78 0.63 -7.37
#